data_e5d0fff1acbf187040dda0176b95c291
#
_entry.id   e5d0fff1acbf187040dda0176b95c291
#
_cell.length_a   1.000
_cell.length_b   1.000
_cell.length_c   1.000
_cell.angle_alpha   90.00
_cell.angle_beta   90.00
_cell.angle_gamma   90.00
#
_symmetry.space_group_name_H-M   'P 1'
#
loop_
_entity.id
_entity.type
_entity.pdbx_description
1 polymer ?
#
loop_
_entity_poly.entity_id
_entity_poly.type
_entity_poly.pdbx_seq_one_letter_code
_entity_poly.pdbx_strand_id
1 'polypeptide(L)'
;MTTPRPEPSAADRLYALLPAVYRLRDAERGGALRELIDVLATQMDVLEEDLEQFYDDQFIETCAPWVAPYIGDLIGYRMLHGVADKVRSPRAEVAHTIAYRRRKGTAAALEQLARDVTGWPARTVEFFERLVTTQYMNHTRPHARVTPGMREREALSWGTRMNGAFDDLFHTADVRAIGTPPPRRAGRYGIPNVGIFLWRTEAVRLDRTPLAPHAEGDRRRYRFDTLGSDAPLFGRPRTEEDLAHLAEPEDVPLPLDRRRLGGRLDAYYGSEGSLLLSSGVRDAAGAWEFTPVPSSEVTVCDLSDLPGGGGAWAHEPAAGKVAIDPVLGRVYFGTAVPEATKPVATHHYGLAVPVGARGSARGERVAPLPHRRVTDGEAPQTVLDGLAAGGTLRITDSDRYDDLRTVRTTTAGSAGPDTSVWVRADDATRPTLVAPDGLRLAMAPRTEVVLDGLLVTGGPVVLEEQGDGGNRTIELRDCTLVPGQSRTTDGRPAHPERASLLVLDPFATVRLTRCVLGPIVAVEGADITLTDCVVDASAPTAVAYCGRPAPADGSLRTVPDAAAQAVGGGSEPGGRLHLHECTVIGGVHASELHASNSLLVAELAPDDPREAAVWARRRQRGCLRYSYVPEDSRTGRRYRCRPDPADPPGTRRATRPRFTSLRFGDPAYAQLGTTTPDTIRRGADDEGEMGATHLLFTPRRESDLLLRLDEYLRFGLEAGFFYAT
;
A
#
# COMPACT_ATOMS: atom_id res chain seq x y z
N MET A 1 -44.53 0.36 4.56
CA MET A 1 -43.48 1.27 5.02
C MET A 1 -43.53 2.50 4.13
N THR A 2 -44.03 3.60 4.66
CA THR A 2 -44.10 4.90 3.97
C THR A 2 -42.67 5.45 3.94
N THR A 3 -42.11 5.69 2.75
CA THR A 3 -40.86 6.43 2.56
C THR A 3 -40.95 7.77 3.32
N PRO A 4 -39.96 8.10 4.17
CA PRO A 4 -39.93 9.39 4.82
C PRO A 4 -39.92 10.50 3.74
N ARG A 5 -40.76 11.49 3.90
CA ARG A 5 -40.78 12.67 3.02
C ARG A 5 -39.44 13.38 3.21
N PRO A 6 -38.72 13.73 2.14
CA PRO A 6 -37.46 14.48 2.30
C PRO A 6 -37.78 15.78 3.07
N GLU A 7 -36.96 16.07 4.07
CA GLU A 7 -37.03 17.34 4.79
C GLU A 7 -36.84 18.50 3.84
N PRO A 8 -37.62 19.60 3.98
CA PRO A 8 -37.49 20.77 3.13
C PRO A 8 -36.10 21.40 3.33
N SER A 9 -35.43 21.77 2.26
CA SER A 9 -34.13 22.44 2.30
C SER A 9 -34.20 23.73 3.14
N ALA A 10 -33.05 24.21 3.68
CA ALA A 10 -32.99 25.49 4.40
C ALA A 10 -33.57 26.64 3.53
N ALA A 11 -33.28 26.61 2.24
CA ALA A 11 -33.83 27.55 1.27
C ALA A 11 -35.39 27.50 1.19
N ASP A 12 -35.95 26.30 1.15
CA ASP A 12 -37.44 26.15 1.15
C ASP A 12 -38.04 26.63 2.45
N ARG A 13 -37.42 26.37 3.59
CA ARG A 13 -37.86 26.82 4.92
C ARG A 13 -37.82 28.35 5.01
N LEU A 14 -36.71 29.00 4.61
CA LEU A 14 -36.57 30.46 4.59
C LEU A 14 -37.55 31.09 3.61
N TYR A 15 -37.70 30.55 2.40
CA TYR A 15 -38.64 31.07 1.42
C TYR A 15 -40.10 30.94 1.89
N ALA A 16 -40.44 29.88 2.63
CA ALA A 16 -41.76 29.67 3.21
C ALA A 16 -42.12 30.72 4.29
N LEU A 17 -41.14 31.31 4.98
CA LEU A 17 -41.35 32.38 5.96
C LEU A 17 -41.82 33.70 5.32
N LEU A 18 -41.60 33.88 4.02
CA LEU A 18 -42.06 35.08 3.32
C LEU A 18 -43.59 35.07 3.19
N PRO A 19 -44.26 36.25 3.33
CA PRO A 19 -45.68 36.37 3.04
C PRO A 19 -46.03 35.89 1.63
N ALA A 20 -47.14 35.22 1.48
CA ALA A 20 -47.58 34.58 0.22
C ALA A 20 -47.57 35.55 -0.98
N VAL A 21 -47.88 36.85 -0.76
CA VAL A 21 -47.89 37.89 -1.79
C VAL A 21 -46.51 38.07 -2.45
N TYR A 22 -45.42 37.94 -1.67
CA TYR A 22 -44.05 38.09 -2.23
C TYR A 22 -43.66 36.82 -3.01
N ARG A 23 -43.99 35.65 -2.51
CA ARG A 23 -43.76 34.38 -3.20
C ARG A 23 -44.49 34.27 -4.54
N LEU A 24 -45.76 34.72 -4.57
CA LEU A 24 -46.55 34.76 -5.81
C LEU A 24 -45.95 35.74 -6.84
N ARG A 25 -45.56 36.97 -6.39
CA ARG A 25 -44.94 37.95 -7.28
C ARG A 25 -43.57 37.54 -7.76
N ASP A 26 -42.82 36.81 -6.94
CA ASP A 26 -41.52 36.29 -7.31
C ASP A 26 -41.63 35.21 -8.37
N ALA A 27 -42.60 34.29 -8.21
CA ALA A 27 -42.90 33.27 -9.20
C ALA A 27 -43.32 33.87 -10.57
N GLU A 28 -44.07 34.97 -10.56
CA GLU A 28 -44.46 35.70 -11.78
C GLU A 28 -43.24 36.41 -12.46
N ARG A 29 -42.17 36.69 -11.71
CA ARG A 29 -40.97 37.42 -12.18
C ARG A 29 -39.75 36.52 -12.38
N GLY A 30 -39.93 35.22 -12.46
CA GLY A 30 -38.86 34.28 -12.74
C GLY A 30 -38.02 33.81 -11.53
N GLY A 31 -38.44 34.09 -10.27
CA GLY A 31 -37.87 33.51 -9.06
C GLY A 31 -36.58 34.16 -8.53
N ALA A 32 -36.28 35.40 -8.91
CA ALA A 32 -35.03 36.09 -8.50
C ALA A 32 -34.90 36.26 -6.98
N LEU A 33 -36.03 36.41 -6.25
CA LEU A 33 -35.98 36.47 -4.78
C LEU A 33 -35.69 35.07 -4.20
N ARG A 34 -36.21 34.01 -4.80
CA ARG A 34 -35.87 32.64 -4.41
C ARG A 34 -34.40 32.36 -4.62
N GLU A 35 -33.81 32.71 -5.77
CA GLU A 35 -32.37 32.57 -6.03
C GLU A 35 -31.52 33.32 -5.00
N LEU A 36 -31.91 34.53 -4.60
CA LEU A 36 -31.23 35.27 -3.53
C LEU A 36 -31.31 34.51 -2.19
N ILE A 37 -32.47 33.95 -1.86
CA ILE A 37 -32.65 33.16 -0.64
C ILE A 37 -31.85 31.85 -0.69
N ASP A 38 -31.74 31.20 -1.84
CA ASP A 38 -30.91 30.02 -2.03
C ASP A 38 -29.44 30.32 -1.71
N VAL A 39 -28.94 31.47 -2.14
CA VAL A 39 -27.57 31.93 -1.78
C VAL A 39 -27.43 32.19 -0.28
N LEU A 40 -28.41 32.80 0.37
CA LEU A 40 -28.39 33.03 1.82
C LEU A 40 -28.52 31.72 2.61
N ALA A 41 -29.30 30.76 2.10
CA ALA A 41 -29.54 29.48 2.72
C ALA A 41 -28.26 28.64 2.80
N THR A 42 -27.33 28.79 1.88
CA THR A 42 -26.04 28.09 1.97
C THR A 42 -25.25 28.42 3.24
N GLN A 43 -25.41 29.63 3.78
CA GLN A 43 -24.81 30.01 5.06
C GLN A 43 -25.59 29.45 6.26
N MET A 44 -26.90 29.25 6.10
CA MET A 44 -27.72 28.62 7.12
C MET A 44 -27.45 27.12 7.20
N ASP A 45 -27.26 26.46 6.06
CA ASP A 45 -26.86 25.05 5.99
C ASP A 45 -25.55 24.83 6.77
N VAL A 46 -24.54 25.69 6.60
CA VAL A 46 -23.28 25.61 7.38
C VAL A 46 -23.52 25.74 8.89
N LEU A 47 -24.42 26.65 9.32
CA LEU A 47 -24.75 26.80 10.74
C LEU A 47 -25.52 25.59 11.29
N GLU A 48 -26.38 24.96 10.50
CA GLU A 48 -27.09 23.74 10.89
C GLU A 48 -26.13 22.56 10.98
N GLU A 49 -25.23 22.38 10.02
CA GLU A 49 -24.16 21.39 10.05
C GLU A 49 -23.25 21.57 11.29
N ASP A 50 -22.88 22.81 11.63
CA ASP A 50 -22.11 23.12 12.83
C ASP A 50 -22.86 22.76 14.12
N LEU A 51 -24.19 22.96 14.16
CA LEU A 51 -25.03 22.58 15.31
C LEU A 51 -25.18 21.06 15.45
N GLU A 52 -25.34 20.35 14.34
CA GLU A 52 -25.37 18.90 14.32
C GLU A 52 -24.00 18.34 14.78
N GLN A 53 -22.89 18.87 14.23
CA GLN A 53 -21.55 18.50 14.65
C GLN A 53 -21.32 18.79 16.14
N PHE A 54 -21.83 19.90 16.68
CA PHE A 54 -21.73 20.22 18.10
C PHE A 54 -22.44 19.19 19.00
N TYR A 55 -23.56 18.61 18.53
CA TYR A 55 -24.21 17.49 19.20
C TYR A 55 -23.36 16.21 19.11
N ASP A 56 -22.85 15.89 17.95
CA ASP A 56 -21.99 14.73 17.72
C ASP A 56 -20.67 14.82 18.52
N ASP A 57 -20.16 16.00 18.73
CA ASP A 57 -18.98 16.27 19.56
C ASP A 57 -19.14 15.96 21.05
N GLN A 58 -20.38 15.67 21.51
CA GLN A 58 -20.59 15.18 22.88
C GLN A 58 -20.23 13.70 23.07
N PHE A 59 -20.08 12.94 21.99
CA PHE A 59 -19.87 11.50 22.01
C PHE A 59 -18.52 11.14 21.39
N ILE A 60 -17.78 10.28 22.06
CA ILE A 60 -16.43 9.86 21.61
C ILE A 60 -16.48 9.12 20.25
N GLU A 61 -17.61 8.47 19.94
CA GLU A 61 -17.80 7.70 18.70
C GLU A 61 -17.94 8.61 17.47
N THR A 62 -18.64 9.74 17.61
CA THR A 62 -19.01 10.64 16.50
C THR A 62 -18.26 11.96 16.47
N CYS A 63 -17.64 12.37 17.59
CA CYS A 63 -16.97 13.67 17.72
C CYS A 63 -15.90 13.91 16.63
N ALA A 64 -15.63 15.16 16.32
CA ALA A 64 -14.50 15.51 15.47
C ALA A 64 -13.16 15.07 16.11
N PRO A 65 -12.13 14.69 15.31
CA PRO A 65 -10.85 14.20 15.87
C PRO A 65 -10.19 15.14 16.89
N TRP A 66 -10.33 16.45 16.71
CA TRP A 66 -9.77 17.46 17.61
C TRP A 66 -10.49 17.57 18.96
N VAL A 67 -11.72 17.06 19.06
CA VAL A 67 -12.53 17.05 20.30
C VAL A 67 -12.17 15.88 21.21
N ALA A 68 -11.74 14.75 20.64
CA ALA A 68 -11.42 13.55 21.42
C ALA A 68 -10.49 13.79 22.63
N PRO A 69 -9.43 14.63 22.54
CA PRO A 69 -8.63 14.99 23.70
C PRO A 69 -9.38 15.66 24.85
N TYR A 70 -10.35 16.53 24.53
CA TYR A 70 -11.16 17.21 25.57
C TYR A 70 -12.08 16.24 26.31
N ILE A 71 -12.68 15.28 25.60
CA ILE A 71 -13.42 14.17 26.22
C ILE A 71 -12.46 13.34 27.09
N GLY A 72 -11.23 13.12 26.61
CA GLY A 72 -10.18 12.43 27.34
C GLY A 72 -9.84 13.11 28.67
N ASP A 73 -9.71 14.43 28.70
CA ASP A 73 -9.43 15.19 29.93
C ASP A 73 -10.49 14.98 31.01
N LEU A 74 -11.78 14.85 30.65
CA LEU A 74 -12.87 14.59 31.60
C LEU A 74 -12.71 13.25 32.33
N ILE A 75 -12.09 12.26 31.69
CA ILE A 75 -11.82 10.94 32.30
C ILE A 75 -10.38 10.80 32.79
N GLY A 76 -9.60 11.90 32.75
CA GLY A 76 -8.19 11.92 33.15
C GLY A 76 -7.25 11.17 32.22
N TYR A 77 -7.59 11.05 30.94
CA TYR A 77 -6.66 10.61 29.89
C TYR A 77 -5.64 11.73 29.63
N ARG A 78 -4.38 11.37 29.49
CA ARG A 78 -3.32 12.32 29.13
C ARG A 78 -2.90 12.07 27.70
N MET A 79 -3.08 13.06 26.85
CA MET A 79 -2.65 12.99 25.46
C MET A 79 -1.12 12.94 25.38
N LEU A 80 -0.58 12.07 24.53
CA LEU A 80 0.87 11.96 24.33
C LEU A 80 1.39 13.06 23.39
N HIS A 81 0.58 13.41 22.39
CA HIS A 81 0.93 14.36 21.33
C HIS A 81 -0.28 15.20 20.94
N GLY A 82 -0.03 16.35 20.31
CA GLY A 82 -1.09 17.15 19.69
C GLY A 82 -1.81 16.43 18.55
N VAL A 83 -3.04 16.80 18.28
CA VAL A 83 -3.78 16.31 17.12
C VAL A 83 -3.16 16.90 15.85
N ALA A 84 -2.77 16.06 14.92
CA ALA A 84 -2.24 16.44 13.61
C ALA A 84 -2.73 15.43 12.56
N ASP A 85 -2.93 15.87 11.33
CA ASP A 85 -3.50 15.07 10.23
C ASP A 85 -2.76 13.77 9.96
N LYS A 86 -1.46 13.74 10.20
CA LYS A 86 -0.59 12.56 10.02
C LYS A 86 -0.51 11.65 11.25
N VAL A 87 -1.12 12.03 12.37
CA VAL A 87 -1.08 11.28 13.62
C VAL A 87 -2.42 10.60 13.85
N ARG A 88 -2.39 9.33 14.24
CA ARG A 88 -3.62 8.61 14.57
C ARG A 88 -4.41 9.36 15.65
N SER A 89 -5.72 9.49 15.44
CA SER A 89 -6.63 10.07 16.43
C SER A 89 -6.59 9.27 17.74
N PRO A 90 -6.50 9.92 18.90
CA PRO A 90 -6.53 9.25 20.20
C PRO A 90 -7.92 8.70 20.57
N ARG A 91 -8.91 8.80 19.69
CA ARG A 91 -10.31 8.43 19.95
C ARG A 91 -10.46 7.02 20.56
N ALA A 92 -9.82 6.01 19.96
CA ALA A 92 -9.91 4.63 20.43
C ALA A 92 -9.32 4.47 21.83
N GLU A 93 -8.15 5.10 22.10
CA GLU A 93 -7.54 5.08 23.43
C GLU A 93 -8.44 5.77 24.47
N VAL A 94 -9.03 6.93 24.12
CA VAL A 94 -9.95 7.66 25.00
C VAL A 94 -11.18 6.81 25.30
N ALA A 95 -11.81 6.22 24.29
CA ALA A 95 -12.97 5.34 24.43
C ALA A 95 -12.70 4.17 25.40
N HIS A 96 -11.52 3.58 25.33
CA HIS A 96 -11.15 2.41 26.12
C HIS A 96 -10.43 2.72 27.44
N THR A 97 -10.10 3.98 27.76
CA THR A 97 -9.31 4.37 28.94
C THR A 97 -9.84 3.78 30.24
N ILE A 98 -11.14 3.84 30.49
CA ILE A 98 -11.75 3.31 31.70
C ILE A 98 -11.65 1.78 31.76
N ALA A 99 -11.83 1.11 30.63
CA ALA A 99 -11.70 -0.34 30.51
C ALA A 99 -10.26 -0.79 30.81
N TYR A 100 -9.24 -0.07 30.31
CA TYR A 100 -7.84 -0.33 30.60
C TYR A 100 -7.52 -0.18 32.07
N ARG A 101 -8.00 0.87 32.72
CA ARG A 101 -7.77 1.10 34.16
C ARG A 101 -8.40 0.00 35.03
N ARG A 102 -9.57 -0.49 34.65
CA ARG A 102 -10.24 -1.61 35.34
C ARG A 102 -9.54 -2.94 35.16
N ARG A 103 -8.91 -3.17 34.01
CA ARG A 103 -8.26 -4.42 33.62
C ARG A 103 -6.73 -4.29 33.55
N LYS A 104 -6.15 -3.30 34.25
CA LYS A 104 -4.72 -2.99 34.20
C LYS A 104 -3.85 -4.23 34.35
N GLY A 105 -2.92 -4.45 33.40
CA GLY A 105 -1.93 -5.49 33.42
C GLY A 105 -2.43 -6.89 33.03
N THR A 106 -3.63 -7.02 32.48
CA THR A 106 -4.05 -8.27 31.83
C THR A 106 -3.55 -8.33 30.39
N ALA A 107 -3.23 -9.52 29.88
CA ALA A 107 -2.75 -9.70 28.52
C ALA A 107 -3.72 -9.10 27.48
N ALA A 108 -5.04 -9.32 27.65
CA ALA A 108 -6.05 -8.76 26.76
C ALA A 108 -6.09 -7.22 26.76
N ALA A 109 -5.94 -6.58 27.94
CA ALA A 109 -5.89 -5.12 28.01
C ALA A 109 -4.63 -4.56 27.34
N LEU A 110 -3.48 -5.20 27.50
CA LEU A 110 -2.22 -4.80 26.86
C LEU A 110 -2.27 -5.00 25.34
N GLU A 111 -2.96 -6.04 24.88
CA GLU A 111 -3.16 -6.32 23.47
C GLU A 111 -4.04 -5.27 22.79
N GLN A 112 -5.20 -4.97 23.39
CA GLN A 112 -6.09 -3.92 22.88
C GLN A 112 -5.41 -2.55 22.91
N LEU A 113 -4.68 -2.24 24.00
CA LEU A 113 -3.88 -1.01 24.10
C LEU A 113 -2.87 -0.92 22.94
N ALA A 114 -2.17 -2.02 22.64
CA ALA A 114 -1.22 -2.04 21.54
C ALA A 114 -1.91 -1.78 20.18
N ARG A 115 -3.10 -2.35 19.95
CA ARG A 115 -3.91 -2.08 18.75
C ARG A 115 -4.35 -0.62 18.66
N ASP A 116 -4.84 -0.06 19.74
CA ASP A 116 -5.36 1.32 19.75
C ASP A 116 -4.27 2.35 19.55
N VAL A 117 -3.12 2.17 20.22
CA VAL A 117 -1.97 3.09 20.13
C VAL A 117 -1.28 2.98 18.76
N THR A 118 -1.01 1.75 18.31
CA THR A 118 -0.22 1.56 17.08
C THR A 118 -1.07 1.52 15.81
N GLY A 119 -2.32 1.14 15.91
CA GLY A 119 -3.18 0.87 14.75
C GLY A 119 -2.84 -0.42 14.02
N TRP A 120 -1.94 -1.22 14.56
CA TRP A 120 -1.59 -2.51 14.01
C TRP A 120 -2.27 -3.64 14.76
N PRO A 121 -2.67 -4.72 14.09
CA PRO A 121 -3.07 -5.93 14.76
C PRO A 121 -1.98 -6.39 15.72
N ALA A 122 -2.39 -6.84 16.89
CA ALA A 122 -1.47 -7.20 17.96
C ALA A 122 -1.86 -8.53 18.61
N ARG A 123 -0.89 -9.23 19.18
CA ARG A 123 -1.07 -10.38 20.05
C ARG A 123 -0.15 -10.25 21.25
N THR A 124 -0.69 -10.35 22.45
CA THR A 124 0.09 -10.34 23.69
C THR A 124 0.29 -11.77 24.20
N VAL A 125 1.53 -12.10 24.55
CA VAL A 125 1.92 -13.41 25.09
C VAL A 125 2.65 -13.20 26.42
N GLU A 126 2.13 -13.74 27.49
CA GLU A 126 2.81 -13.84 28.78
C GLU A 126 3.73 -15.06 28.73
N PHE A 127 5.05 -14.83 28.55
CA PHE A 127 5.99 -15.92 28.30
C PHE A 127 6.14 -16.89 29.49
N PHE A 128 5.75 -16.51 30.70
CA PHE A 128 5.76 -17.44 31.83
C PHE A 128 4.85 -18.66 31.62
N GLU A 129 3.75 -18.50 30.87
CA GLU A 129 2.85 -19.59 30.50
C GLU A 129 3.49 -20.60 29.54
N ARG A 130 4.57 -20.20 28.88
CA ARG A 130 5.32 -20.99 27.89
C ARG A 130 6.61 -21.57 28.44
N LEU A 131 6.79 -21.57 29.79
CA LEU A 131 7.98 -22.09 30.42
C LEU A 131 7.82 -23.52 30.87
N VAL A 132 8.84 -24.33 30.64
CA VAL A 132 8.98 -25.66 31.25
C VAL A 132 9.16 -25.46 32.74
N THR A 133 8.19 -25.89 33.54
CA THR A 133 8.29 -25.85 35.02
C THR A 133 8.98 -27.07 35.53
N THR A 134 10.08 -26.90 36.28
CA THR A 134 10.68 -27.93 37.10
C THR A 134 10.01 -27.94 38.44
N GLN A 135 9.63 -29.11 38.93
CA GLN A 135 9.00 -29.21 40.25
C GLN A 135 10.06 -29.46 41.30
N TYR A 136 9.93 -28.74 42.45
CA TYR A 136 10.76 -29.01 43.60
C TYR A 136 10.38 -30.36 44.23
N MET A 137 11.34 -31.23 44.46
CA MET A 137 11.08 -32.62 44.85
C MET A 137 10.28 -32.75 46.15
N ASN A 138 10.41 -31.84 47.10
CA ASN A 138 9.65 -31.86 48.36
C ASN A 138 8.22 -31.27 48.23
N HIS A 139 7.86 -30.67 47.11
CA HIS A 139 6.56 -30.06 46.84
C HIS A 139 6.08 -30.41 45.43
N THR A 140 6.05 -31.70 45.12
CA THR A 140 5.60 -32.17 43.79
C THR A 140 4.12 -31.90 43.58
N ARG A 141 3.78 -31.33 42.43
CA ARG A 141 2.41 -31.09 41.99
C ARG A 141 2.07 -32.04 40.84
N PRO A 142 1.67 -33.30 41.15
CA PRO A 142 1.50 -34.34 40.13
C PRO A 142 0.39 -34.06 39.10
N HIS A 143 -0.50 -33.11 39.42
CA HIS A 143 -1.57 -32.68 38.53
C HIS A 143 -1.14 -31.54 37.53
N ALA A 144 -0.07 -30.81 37.84
CA ALA A 144 0.49 -29.80 36.98
C ALA A 144 1.52 -30.43 36.00
N ARG A 145 1.05 -31.27 35.12
CA ARG A 145 1.90 -31.92 34.11
C ARG A 145 1.85 -31.07 32.85
N VAL A 146 2.95 -30.46 32.50
CA VAL A 146 3.14 -29.74 31.24
C VAL A 146 4.13 -30.56 30.41
N THR A 147 3.62 -31.23 29.39
CA THR A 147 4.44 -31.94 28.41
C THR A 147 4.26 -31.28 27.04
N PRO A 148 5.36 -30.98 26.33
CA PRO A 148 5.24 -30.42 24.99
C PRO A 148 4.50 -31.41 24.07
N GLY A 149 3.45 -30.92 23.41
CA GLY A 149 2.66 -31.68 22.46
C GLY A 149 3.40 -31.85 21.13
N MET A 150 4.40 -32.74 21.09
CA MET A 150 5.19 -33.02 19.87
C MET A 150 4.35 -33.52 18.68
N ARG A 151 3.06 -33.85 18.90
CA ARG A 151 2.12 -34.26 17.86
C ARG A 151 1.39 -33.10 17.21
N GLU A 152 1.41 -31.92 17.83
CA GLU A 152 0.78 -30.73 17.31
C GLU A 152 1.69 -30.06 16.27
N ARG A 153 1.65 -30.59 15.05
CA ARG A 153 2.47 -30.11 13.94
C ARG A 153 2.17 -28.66 13.57
N GLU A 154 0.98 -28.19 13.87
CA GLU A 154 0.58 -26.81 13.66
C GLU A 154 1.34 -25.87 14.59
N ALA A 155 1.34 -26.16 15.89
CA ALA A 155 2.10 -25.40 16.89
C ALA A 155 3.60 -25.33 16.57
N LEU A 156 4.18 -26.47 16.10
CA LEU A 156 5.59 -26.50 15.64
C LEU A 156 5.84 -25.58 14.45
N SER A 157 4.88 -25.45 13.52
CA SER A 157 5.02 -24.57 12.36
C SER A 157 4.94 -23.09 12.75
N TRP A 158 4.17 -22.75 13.78
CA TRP A 158 4.02 -21.40 14.29
C TRP A 158 5.30 -20.84 14.94
N GLY A 159 6.01 -21.66 15.69
CA GLY A 159 7.26 -21.26 16.37
C GLY A 159 8.35 -20.77 15.43
N THR A 160 8.35 -21.27 14.19
CA THR A 160 9.34 -20.90 13.19
C THR A 160 8.92 -19.73 12.30
N ARG A 161 7.63 -19.58 12.00
CA ARG A 161 7.12 -18.63 11.01
C ARG A 161 6.76 -17.26 11.60
N MET A 162 6.28 -17.22 12.84
CA MET A 162 5.62 -16.05 13.42
C MET A 162 6.33 -15.49 14.65
N ASN A 163 7.62 -15.66 14.74
CA ASN A 163 8.38 -15.27 15.93
C ASN A 163 7.80 -15.81 17.25
N GLY A 164 6.92 -16.81 17.20
CA GLY A 164 6.33 -17.42 18.36
C GLY A 164 5.07 -16.75 18.93
N ALA A 165 4.37 -15.90 18.14
CA ALA A 165 3.11 -15.27 18.58
C ALA A 165 2.02 -16.30 18.94
N PHE A 166 1.94 -17.39 18.17
CA PHE A 166 1.00 -18.49 18.35
C PHE A 166 1.74 -19.81 18.68
N ASP A 167 2.98 -19.72 19.17
CA ASP A 167 3.77 -20.85 19.59
C ASP A 167 3.27 -21.37 20.93
N ASP A 168 2.76 -22.59 20.95
CA ASP A 168 2.30 -23.28 22.16
C ASP A 168 3.35 -24.24 22.72
N LEU A 169 4.58 -24.19 22.20
CA LEU A 169 5.68 -25.00 22.70
C LEU A 169 6.21 -24.46 24.03
N PHE A 170 6.68 -25.36 24.89
CA PHE A 170 7.33 -25.00 26.14
C PHE A 170 8.82 -24.80 25.94
N HIS A 171 9.33 -23.73 26.51
CA HIS A 171 10.71 -23.28 26.42
C HIS A 171 11.40 -23.26 27.77
N THR A 172 12.71 -23.43 27.78
CA THR A 172 13.51 -23.25 28.99
C THR A 172 13.56 -21.76 29.37
N ALA A 173 13.54 -21.45 30.68
CA ALA A 173 13.60 -20.08 31.17
C ALA A 173 14.90 -19.39 30.74
N ASP A 174 14.78 -18.16 30.24
CA ASP A 174 15.88 -17.27 29.93
C ASP A 174 15.91 -16.11 30.93
N VAL A 175 17.03 -15.93 31.59
CA VAL A 175 17.19 -14.88 32.63
C VAL A 175 17.61 -13.51 32.06
N ARG A 176 17.83 -13.43 30.76
CA ARG A 176 18.16 -12.16 30.11
C ARG A 176 16.91 -11.29 29.99
N ALA A 177 17.10 -9.98 30.14
CA ALA A 177 16.02 -9.00 29.96
C ALA A 177 15.46 -9.07 28.52
N ILE A 178 14.15 -8.87 28.41
CA ILE A 178 13.50 -8.64 27.12
C ILE A 178 13.77 -7.19 26.71
N GLY A 179 14.13 -6.94 25.48
CA GLY A 179 14.45 -5.59 25.01
C GLY A 179 13.54 -5.16 23.84
N THR A 180 13.40 -3.85 23.66
CA THR A 180 12.65 -3.24 22.57
C THR A 180 13.49 -2.18 21.85
N PRO A 181 13.82 -2.33 20.57
CA PRO A 181 13.77 -3.59 19.79
C PRO A 181 14.68 -4.64 20.43
N PRO A 182 14.37 -5.94 20.32
CA PRO A 182 15.14 -6.95 21.02
C PRO A 182 16.57 -6.94 20.52
N PRO A 183 17.58 -6.67 21.39
CA PRO A 183 18.97 -6.80 21.02
C PRO A 183 19.24 -8.26 20.62
N ARG A 184 20.23 -8.50 19.76
CA ARG A 184 20.57 -9.86 19.29
C ARG A 184 20.76 -10.90 20.42
N ARG A 185 20.92 -10.45 21.65
CA ARG A 185 21.12 -11.27 22.86
C ARG A 185 20.03 -11.05 23.92
N ALA A 186 18.86 -10.49 23.57
CA ALA A 186 17.76 -10.37 24.51
C ALA A 186 17.19 -11.74 24.88
N GLY A 187 16.73 -11.87 26.11
CA GLY A 187 15.91 -12.98 26.56
C GLY A 187 14.49 -12.83 26.05
N ARG A 188 13.81 -13.93 25.82
CA ARG A 188 12.39 -13.93 25.45
C ARG A 188 11.57 -14.64 26.52
N TYR A 189 11.87 -15.89 26.76
CA TYR A 189 11.13 -16.78 27.62
C TYR A 189 11.59 -16.64 29.06
N GLY A 190 11.12 -15.57 29.72
CA GLY A 190 11.40 -15.28 31.13
C GLY A 190 10.11 -15.11 31.93
N ILE A 191 10.18 -15.28 33.24
CA ILE A 191 9.01 -15.14 34.13
C ILE A 191 8.39 -13.74 34.06
N PRO A 192 9.17 -12.62 34.09
CA PRO A 192 8.61 -11.27 34.02
C PRO A 192 8.28 -10.82 32.59
N ASN A 193 8.61 -11.64 31.59
CA ASN A 193 8.59 -11.19 30.20
C ASN A 193 7.20 -11.31 29.56
N VAL A 194 6.78 -10.21 28.94
CA VAL A 194 5.57 -10.13 28.13
C VAL A 194 5.95 -9.73 26.72
N GLY A 195 5.56 -10.55 25.73
CA GLY A 195 5.78 -10.25 24.31
C GLY A 195 4.55 -9.61 23.69
N ILE A 196 4.73 -8.47 23.04
CA ILE A 196 3.70 -7.82 22.24
C ILE A 196 4.11 -8.00 20.77
N PHE A 197 3.38 -8.84 20.06
CA PHE A 197 3.57 -9.12 18.65
C PHE A 197 2.73 -8.17 17.83
N LEU A 198 3.34 -7.49 16.88
CA LEU A 198 2.73 -6.45 16.06
C LEU A 198 2.85 -6.83 14.58
N TRP A 199 1.73 -6.78 13.86
CA TRP A 199 1.70 -7.02 12.42
C TRP A 199 1.72 -5.69 11.68
N ARG A 200 2.86 -5.37 11.04
CA ARG A 200 2.99 -4.19 10.17
C ARG A 200 2.41 -4.41 8.77
N THR A 201 2.07 -5.66 8.45
CA THR A 201 1.46 -6.05 7.19
C THR A 201 -0.06 -5.89 7.28
N GLU A 202 -0.67 -5.32 6.25
CA GLU A 202 -2.11 -5.25 6.05
C GLU A 202 -2.55 -6.34 5.08
N ALA A 203 -3.70 -6.98 5.32
CA ALA A 203 -4.35 -7.86 4.36
C ALA A 203 -5.32 -7.03 3.51
N VAL A 204 -4.94 -6.75 2.27
CA VAL A 204 -5.72 -5.92 1.35
C VAL A 204 -6.61 -6.80 0.50
N ARG A 205 -7.91 -6.51 0.48
CA ARG A 205 -8.92 -7.22 -0.31
C ARG A 205 -8.87 -6.80 -1.77
N LEU A 206 -9.02 -7.76 -2.67
CA LEU A 206 -9.27 -7.57 -4.10
C LEU A 206 -10.53 -8.35 -4.48
N ASP A 207 -11.50 -7.65 -5.03
CA ASP A 207 -12.76 -8.22 -5.43
C ASP A 207 -12.75 -8.62 -6.91
N ARG A 208 -13.22 -9.86 -7.18
CA ARG A 208 -13.47 -10.40 -8.54
C ARG A 208 -12.32 -10.13 -9.53
N THR A 209 -11.09 -10.32 -9.07
CA THR A 209 -9.90 -10.16 -9.89
C THR A 209 -9.77 -11.34 -10.85
N PRO A 210 -9.53 -11.13 -12.16
CA PRO A 210 -9.34 -12.23 -13.10
C PRO A 210 -8.10 -13.03 -12.75
N LEU A 211 -8.23 -14.36 -12.81
CA LEU A 211 -7.11 -15.27 -12.62
C LEU A 211 -6.19 -15.24 -13.85
N ALA A 212 -4.88 -15.09 -13.61
CA ALA A 212 -3.89 -15.13 -14.69
C ALA A 212 -3.61 -16.58 -15.15
N PRO A 213 -3.70 -16.93 -16.44
CA PRO A 213 -3.38 -18.28 -16.91
C PRO A 213 -1.90 -18.58 -16.69
N HIS A 214 -1.58 -19.85 -16.41
CA HIS A 214 -0.20 -20.29 -16.20
C HIS A 214 0.67 -20.13 -17.45
N ALA A 215 0.09 -20.44 -18.61
CA ALA A 215 0.70 -20.24 -19.92
C ALA A 215 -0.38 -19.86 -20.93
N GLU A 216 0.03 -19.28 -22.04
CA GLU A 216 -0.88 -18.96 -23.14
C GLU A 216 -1.62 -20.23 -23.60
N GLY A 217 -2.96 -20.15 -23.67
CA GLY A 217 -3.81 -21.27 -24.03
C GLY A 217 -4.06 -22.31 -22.93
N ASP A 218 -3.43 -22.19 -21.76
CA ASP A 218 -3.72 -23.05 -20.62
C ASP A 218 -5.04 -22.61 -19.97
N ARG A 219 -6.02 -23.52 -19.98
CA ARG A 219 -7.38 -23.25 -19.47
C ARG A 219 -7.70 -24.08 -18.22
N ARG A 220 -6.68 -24.65 -17.57
CA ARG A 220 -6.83 -25.43 -16.35
C ARG A 220 -6.05 -24.84 -15.18
N ARG A 221 -4.86 -24.26 -15.44
CA ARG A 221 -3.93 -23.77 -14.41
C ARG A 221 -3.87 -22.25 -14.42
N TYR A 222 -4.07 -21.66 -13.26
CA TYR A 222 -4.12 -20.21 -13.08
C TYR A 222 -3.37 -19.76 -11.83
N ARG A 223 -3.13 -18.45 -11.71
CA ARG A 223 -2.60 -17.77 -10.53
C ARG A 223 -3.54 -16.66 -10.08
N PHE A 224 -3.52 -16.39 -8.77
CA PHE A 224 -4.29 -15.29 -8.20
C PHE A 224 -3.70 -13.92 -8.55
N ASP A 225 -2.37 -13.81 -8.62
CA ASP A 225 -1.72 -12.57 -9.03
C ASP A 225 -1.99 -12.28 -10.52
N THR A 226 -2.56 -11.10 -10.79
CA THR A 226 -2.86 -10.64 -12.16
C THR A 226 -1.61 -10.48 -13.04
N LEU A 227 -0.42 -10.39 -12.44
CA LEU A 227 0.87 -10.36 -13.14
C LEU A 227 1.39 -11.76 -13.50
N GLY A 228 0.68 -12.83 -13.08
CA GLY A 228 1.05 -14.20 -13.40
C GLY A 228 2.21 -14.77 -12.59
N SER A 229 2.54 -14.17 -11.44
CA SER A 229 3.57 -14.66 -10.54
C SER A 229 3.00 -15.39 -9.32
N ASP A 230 3.82 -16.24 -8.69
CA ASP A 230 3.46 -16.88 -7.44
C ASP A 230 3.46 -15.84 -6.30
N ALA A 231 2.38 -15.79 -5.52
CA ALA A 231 2.22 -14.88 -4.38
C ALA A 231 1.36 -15.53 -3.29
N PRO A 232 1.74 -15.44 -2.00
CA PRO A 232 0.96 -16.03 -0.92
C PRO A 232 -0.36 -15.28 -0.73
N LEU A 233 -1.44 -16.04 -0.47
CA LEU A 233 -2.72 -15.49 -0.07
C LEU A 233 -2.73 -15.21 1.43
N PHE A 234 -3.51 -14.20 1.85
CA PHE A 234 -3.65 -13.79 3.23
C PHE A 234 -5.05 -14.07 3.77
N GLY A 235 -5.13 -14.32 5.08
CA GLY A 235 -6.38 -14.37 5.80
C GLY A 235 -6.96 -12.95 5.95
N ARG A 236 -8.29 -12.83 5.82
CA ARG A 236 -9.01 -11.61 6.23
C ARG A 236 -9.03 -11.56 7.75
N PRO A 237 -8.42 -10.56 8.40
CA PRO A 237 -8.53 -10.42 9.84
C PRO A 237 -9.99 -10.19 10.24
N ARG A 238 -10.45 -10.88 11.28
CA ARG A 238 -11.74 -10.61 11.90
C ARG A 238 -11.61 -9.37 12.78
N THR A 239 -12.66 -8.56 12.82
CA THR A 239 -12.72 -7.44 13.76
C THR A 239 -13.08 -7.99 15.14
N GLU A 240 -12.22 -7.73 16.12
CA GLU A 240 -12.48 -8.09 17.51
C GLU A 240 -13.32 -6.99 18.19
N GLU A 241 -14.47 -7.36 18.71
CA GLU A 241 -15.38 -6.46 19.43
C GLU A 241 -15.24 -6.59 20.95
N ASP A 242 -14.72 -7.73 21.45
CA ASP A 242 -14.59 -7.99 22.90
C ASP A 242 -13.16 -7.74 23.41
N LEU A 243 -13.06 -6.79 24.36
CA LEU A 243 -11.83 -6.47 25.09
C LEU A 243 -11.29 -7.62 25.95
N ALA A 244 -12.04 -8.67 26.16
CA ALA A 244 -11.61 -9.81 26.97
C ALA A 244 -10.99 -10.94 26.15
N HIS A 245 -11.16 -10.91 24.84
CA HIS A 245 -10.64 -11.91 23.92
C HIS A 245 -9.16 -11.63 23.58
N LEU A 246 -8.34 -12.66 23.52
CA LEU A 246 -6.98 -12.57 22.99
C LEU A 246 -7.01 -12.98 21.51
N ALA A 247 -6.31 -12.22 20.67
CA ALA A 247 -6.29 -12.45 19.23
C ALA A 247 -5.91 -13.89 18.88
N GLU A 248 -6.71 -14.52 18.05
CA GLU A 248 -6.42 -15.79 17.41
C GLU A 248 -5.74 -15.59 16.04
N PRO A 249 -5.24 -16.67 15.40
CA PRO A 249 -4.66 -16.54 14.07
C PRO A 249 -5.60 -15.95 13.01
N GLU A 250 -6.91 -16.03 13.22
CA GLU A 250 -7.94 -15.47 12.34
C GLU A 250 -8.15 -13.96 12.52
N ASP A 251 -7.63 -13.39 13.61
CA ASP A 251 -7.82 -11.97 13.95
C ASP A 251 -6.66 -11.10 13.46
N VAL A 252 -5.63 -11.71 12.91
CA VAL A 252 -4.42 -11.03 12.43
C VAL A 252 -4.12 -11.35 10.97
N PRO A 253 -3.48 -10.44 10.21
CA PRO A 253 -3.18 -10.65 8.80
C PRO A 253 -2.04 -11.66 8.63
N LEU A 254 -2.39 -12.90 8.47
CA LEU A 254 -1.45 -13.99 8.28
C LEU A 254 -1.51 -14.53 6.86
N PRO A 255 -0.35 -14.94 6.29
CA PRO A 255 -0.36 -15.74 5.09
C PRO A 255 -1.09 -17.07 5.36
N LEU A 256 -1.98 -17.46 4.46
CA LEU A 256 -2.71 -18.73 4.54
C LEU A 256 -1.76 -19.88 4.23
N ASP A 257 -1.75 -20.88 5.08
CA ASP A 257 -1.08 -22.14 4.80
C ASP A 257 -2.06 -23.24 4.39
N ARG A 258 -1.54 -24.28 3.71
CA ARG A 258 -2.35 -25.36 3.16
C ARG A 258 -3.13 -26.13 4.22
N ARG A 259 -2.56 -26.30 5.41
CA ARG A 259 -3.18 -27.09 6.49
C ARG A 259 -4.33 -26.34 7.13
N ARG A 260 -4.11 -25.05 7.45
CA ARG A 260 -5.14 -24.20 8.05
C ARG A 260 -6.31 -24.04 7.09
N LEU A 261 -6.05 -23.64 5.85
CA LEU A 261 -7.10 -23.49 4.86
C LEU A 261 -7.84 -24.82 4.62
N GLY A 262 -7.12 -25.95 4.47
CA GLY A 262 -7.72 -27.27 4.23
C GLY A 262 -8.47 -27.84 5.43
N GLY A 263 -8.01 -27.56 6.66
CA GLY A 263 -8.67 -28.02 7.89
C GLY A 263 -9.89 -27.20 8.31
N ARG A 264 -10.00 -25.96 7.87
CA ARG A 264 -11.07 -25.01 8.24
C ARG A 264 -11.58 -24.25 7.01
N LEU A 265 -11.80 -24.95 5.90
CA LEU A 265 -12.19 -24.32 4.63
C LEU A 265 -13.43 -23.43 4.78
N ASP A 266 -14.44 -23.87 5.53
CA ASP A 266 -15.68 -23.11 5.73
C ASP A 266 -15.48 -21.78 6.48
N ALA A 267 -14.41 -21.64 7.26
CA ALA A 267 -14.11 -20.40 7.97
C ALA A 267 -13.40 -19.37 7.08
N TYR A 268 -12.70 -19.82 6.03
CA TYR A 268 -11.89 -18.96 5.17
C TYR A 268 -12.47 -18.75 3.77
N TYR A 269 -13.31 -19.67 3.29
CA TYR A 269 -13.84 -19.66 1.93
C TYR A 269 -15.30 -19.18 1.91
N GLY A 270 -15.59 -18.13 1.13
CA GLY A 270 -16.94 -17.58 0.99
C GLY A 270 -16.93 -16.08 0.71
N SER A 271 -18.11 -15.48 0.52
CA SER A 271 -18.25 -14.03 0.21
C SER A 271 -17.68 -13.12 1.30
N GLU A 272 -17.86 -13.50 2.56
CA GLU A 272 -17.31 -12.80 3.73
C GLU A 272 -16.00 -13.40 4.23
N GLY A 273 -15.52 -14.46 3.57
CA GLY A 273 -14.27 -15.12 3.88
C GLY A 273 -13.03 -14.42 3.35
N SER A 274 -11.91 -15.10 3.51
CA SER A 274 -10.60 -14.64 2.99
C SER A 274 -10.44 -14.87 1.50
N LEU A 275 -11.20 -15.82 0.94
CA LEU A 275 -11.06 -16.31 -0.43
C LEU A 275 -12.40 -16.77 -0.99
N LEU A 276 -12.69 -16.40 -2.24
CA LEU A 276 -13.81 -16.94 -3.02
C LEU A 276 -13.42 -17.04 -4.49
N LEU A 277 -13.60 -18.20 -5.10
CA LEU A 277 -13.53 -18.37 -6.54
C LEU A 277 -14.92 -18.23 -7.17
N SER A 278 -15.01 -17.61 -8.33
CA SER A 278 -16.24 -17.48 -9.09
C SER A 278 -15.99 -17.68 -10.59
N SER A 279 -17.01 -18.16 -11.28
CA SER A 279 -17.03 -18.30 -12.73
C SER A 279 -17.97 -17.27 -13.34
N GLY A 280 -17.45 -16.37 -14.16
CA GLY A 280 -18.24 -15.38 -14.88
C GLY A 280 -18.68 -15.90 -16.23
N VAL A 281 -19.95 -15.72 -16.58
CA VAL A 281 -20.53 -16.00 -17.89
C VAL A 281 -21.30 -14.77 -18.35
N ARG A 282 -21.23 -14.41 -19.63
CA ARG A 282 -22.01 -13.28 -20.16
C ARG A 282 -23.47 -13.66 -20.29
N ASP A 283 -24.34 -12.81 -19.80
CA ASP A 283 -25.78 -12.93 -20.02
C ASP A 283 -26.18 -12.54 -21.45
N ALA A 284 -27.50 -12.61 -21.76
CA ALA A 284 -28.01 -12.24 -23.06
C ALA A 284 -27.88 -10.75 -23.40
N ALA A 285 -27.66 -9.89 -22.40
CA ALA A 285 -27.41 -8.45 -22.57
C ALA A 285 -25.92 -8.13 -22.69
N GLY A 286 -25.02 -9.14 -22.52
CA GLY A 286 -23.59 -8.99 -22.60
C GLY A 286 -22.90 -8.64 -21.26
N ALA A 287 -23.66 -8.53 -20.16
CA ALA A 287 -23.14 -8.30 -18.83
C ALA A 287 -22.61 -9.59 -18.21
N TRP A 288 -21.57 -9.48 -17.35
CA TRP A 288 -21.01 -10.63 -16.66
C TRP A 288 -21.86 -11.00 -15.44
N GLU A 289 -22.33 -12.24 -15.40
CA GLU A 289 -22.93 -12.86 -14.24
C GLU A 289 -21.94 -13.82 -13.59
N PHE A 290 -21.63 -13.61 -12.29
CA PHE A 290 -20.63 -14.38 -11.57
C PHE A 290 -21.28 -15.37 -10.62
N THR A 291 -20.99 -16.65 -10.81
CA THR A 291 -21.46 -17.75 -9.97
C THR A 291 -20.32 -18.25 -9.08
N PRO A 292 -20.48 -18.25 -7.75
CA PRO A 292 -19.48 -18.79 -6.82
C PRO A 292 -19.23 -20.27 -7.04
N VAL A 293 -17.96 -20.70 -6.98
CA VAL A 293 -17.58 -22.12 -6.92
C VAL A 293 -17.90 -22.64 -5.51
N PRO A 294 -18.69 -23.72 -5.35
CA PRO A 294 -19.04 -24.25 -4.03
C PRO A 294 -17.83 -24.76 -3.26
N SER A 295 -17.78 -24.58 -1.93
CA SER A 295 -16.69 -25.08 -1.08
C SER A 295 -16.51 -26.61 -1.21
N SER A 296 -17.59 -27.34 -1.47
CA SER A 296 -17.57 -28.79 -1.71
C SER A 296 -16.76 -29.23 -2.95
N GLU A 297 -16.54 -28.34 -3.89
CA GLU A 297 -15.74 -28.57 -5.10
C GLU A 297 -14.26 -28.16 -4.91
N VAL A 298 -13.96 -27.41 -3.85
CA VAL A 298 -12.62 -26.89 -3.57
C VAL A 298 -11.81 -27.90 -2.76
N THR A 299 -10.57 -28.10 -3.18
CA THR A 299 -9.59 -28.95 -2.47
C THR A 299 -8.30 -28.15 -2.27
N VAL A 300 -7.75 -28.17 -1.07
CA VAL A 300 -6.49 -27.50 -0.76
C VAL A 300 -5.34 -28.49 -0.83
N CYS A 301 -4.34 -28.22 -1.67
CA CYS A 301 -3.22 -29.13 -1.86
C CYS A 301 -1.95 -28.40 -2.32
N ASP A 302 -0.86 -29.14 -2.45
CA ASP A 302 0.40 -28.63 -2.97
C ASP A 302 0.36 -28.60 -4.49
N LEU A 303 0.48 -27.41 -5.07
CA LEU A 303 0.57 -27.18 -6.51
C LEU A 303 1.98 -26.72 -6.94
N SER A 304 3.03 -27.11 -6.20
CA SER A 304 4.42 -26.84 -6.58
C SER A 304 4.78 -27.54 -7.89
N ASP A 305 5.81 -27.03 -8.58
CA ASP A 305 6.31 -27.62 -9.81
C ASP A 305 7.00 -28.96 -9.52
N LEU A 306 6.71 -29.98 -10.31
CA LEU A 306 7.39 -31.29 -10.21
C LEU A 306 8.80 -31.19 -10.76
N PRO A 307 9.84 -31.61 -10.00
CA PRO A 307 11.21 -31.67 -10.50
C PRO A 307 11.30 -32.53 -11.77
N GLY A 308 11.76 -31.94 -12.87
CA GLY A 308 11.85 -32.64 -14.17
C GLY A 308 10.53 -32.92 -14.88
N GLY A 309 9.41 -32.41 -14.36
CA GLY A 309 8.05 -32.70 -14.87
C GLY A 309 7.57 -31.87 -16.06
N GLY A 310 8.44 -31.12 -16.75
CA GLY A 310 8.07 -30.34 -17.94
C GLY A 310 6.97 -29.29 -17.69
N GLY A 311 6.93 -28.69 -16.50
CA GLY A 311 5.93 -27.70 -16.10
C GLY A 311 4.66 -28.31 -15.47
N ALA A 312 4.64 -29.61 -15.16
CA ALA A 312 3.54 -30.23 -14.43
C ALA A 312 3.59 -29.85 -12.94
N TRP A 313 2.39 -29.67 -12.34
CA TRP A 313 2.24 -29.40 -10.90
C TRP A 313 2.06 -30.69 -10.10
N ALA A 314 2.43 -30.66 -8.82
CA ALA A 314 2.49 -31.82 -7.94
C ALA A 314 1.14 -32.52 -7.73
N HIS A 315 0.02 -31.83 -7.95
CA HIS A 315 -1.32 -32.39 -7.82
C HIS A 315 -2.19 -31.99 -9.00
N GLU A 316 -2.94 -32.95 -9.54
CA GLU A 316 -3.97 -32.74 -10.55
C GLU A 316 -5.36 -33.09 -9.96
N PRO A 317 -6.30 -32.13 -9.89
CA PRO A 317 -7.61 -32.36 -9.32
C PRO A 317 -8.48 -33.23 -10.24
N ALA A 318 -9.40 -34.01 -9.66
CA ALA A 318 -10.38 -34.75 -10.40
C ALA A 318 -11.33 -33.84 -11.19
N ALA A 319 -11.95 -34.36 -12.25
CA ALA A 319 -12.94 -33.60 -13.03
C ALA A 319 -14.05 -33.04 -12.12
N GLY A 320 -14.42 -31.78 -12.33
CA GLY A 320 -15.40 -31.06 -11.52
C GLY A 320 -14.90 -30.59 -10.14
N LYS A 321 -13.60 -30.78 -9.84
CA LYS A 321 -12.97 -30.22 -8.63
C LYS A 321 -11.99 -29.12 -8.98
N VAL A 322 -11.72 -28.25 -8.01
CA VAL A 322 -10.75 -27.16 -8.12
C VAL A 322 -9.74 -27.28 -6.99
N ALA A 323 -8.46 -27.36 -7.33
CA ALA A 323 -7.37 -27.38 -6.36
C ALA A 323 -6.84 -25.96 -6.14
N ILE A 324 -6.60 -25.59 -4.87
CA ILE A 324 -6.03 -24.29 -4.47
C ILE A 324 -4.77 -24.53 -3.64
N ASP A 325 -3.73 -23.77 -3.96
CA ASP A 325 -2.52 -23.66 -3.15
C ASP A 325 -2.39 -22.23 -2.62
N PRO A 326 -2.72 -21.94 -1.36
CA PRO A 326 -2.67 -20.60 -0.81
C PRO A 326 -1.24 -20.09 -0.61
N VAL A 327 -0.25 -20.98 -0.48
CA VAL A 327 1.15 -20.62 -0.26
C VAL A 327 1.79 -20.06 -1.53
N LEU A 328 1.45 -20.66 -2.67
CA LEU A 328 1.93 -20.23 -3.98
C LEU A 328 0.94 -19.31 -4.72
N GLY A 329 -0.30 -19.21 -4.24
CA GLY A 329 -1.36 -18.48 -4.94
C GLY A 329 -1.71 -19.10 -6.29
N ARG A 330 -1.82 -20.43 -6.35
CA ARG A 330 -2.12 -21.19 -7.58
C ARG A 330 -3.50 -21.84 -7.51
N VAL A 331 -4.14 -21.94 -8.67
CA VAL A 331 -5.44 -22.62 -8.86
C VAL A 331 -5.34 -23.60 -10.00
N TYR A 332 -5.89 -24.82 -9.82
CA TYR A 332 -5.94 -25.84 -10.85
C TYR A 332 -7.37 -26.40 -10.98
N PHE A 333 -7.99 -26.16 -12.13
CA PHE A 333 -9.33 -26.69 -12.45
C PHE A 333 -9.20 -28.10 -13.00
N GLY A 334 -9.92 -29.06 -12.44
CA GLY A 334 -9.93 -30.47 -12.91
C GLY A 334 -10.52 -30.61 -14.31
N THR A 335 -11.39 -29.68 -14.73
CA THR A 335 -11.93 -29.57 -16.08
C THR A 335 -11.50 -28.24 -16.69
N ALA A 336 -11.13 -28.22 -17.96
CA ALA A 336 -10.74 -26.99 -18.65
C ALA A 336 -11.88 -25.95 -18.61
N VAL A 337 -11.58 -24.75 -18.18
CA VAL A 337 -12.54 -23.62 -18.12
C VAL A 337 -12.99 -23.30 -19.56
N PRO A 338 -14.30 -23.23 -19.87
CA PRO A 338 -14.81 -22.89 -21.18
C PRO A 338 -14.32 -21.49 -21.64
N GLU A 339 -14.16 -21.27 -22.94
CA GLU A 339 -13.63 -20.00 -23.49
C GLU A 339 -14.51 -18.79 -23.18
N ALA A 340 -15.81 -19.02 -23.17
CA ALA A 340 -16.79 -18.01 -22.81
C ALA A 340 -16.88 -17.74 -21.30
N THR A 341 -16.10 -18.46 -20.47
CA THR A 341 -16.12 -18.34 -19.02
C THR A 341 -14.89 -17.60 -18.52
N LYS A 342 -15.09 -16.61 -17.67
CA LYS A 342 -14.04 -15.81 -17.02
C LYS A 342 -13.86 -16.27 -15.57
N PRO A 343 -12.79 -16.98 -15.23
CA PRO A 343 -12.52 -17.34 -13.85
C PRO A 343 -11.99 -16.13 -13.09
N VAL A 344 -12.62 -15.80 -11.96
CA VAL A 344 -12.24 -14.67 -11.10
C VAL A 344 -12.13 -15.11 -9.65
N ALA A 345 -11.39 -14.34 -8.86
CA ALA A 345 -11.26 -14.57 -7.43
C ALA A 345 -11.42 -13.28 -6.63
N THR A 346 -12.14 -13.36 -5.52
CA THR A 346 -12.03 -12.41 -4.43
C THR A 346 -11.05 -12.98 -3.41
N HIS A 347 -10.00 -12.25 -3.07
CA HIS A 347 -8.94 -12.74 -2.19
C HIS A 347 -8.23 -11.58 -1.48
N HIS A 348 -7.35 -11.92 -0.53
CA HIS A 348 -6.52 -10.95 0.18
C HIS A 348 -5.04 -11.20 -0.11
N TYR A 349 -4.28 -10.12 -0.28
CA TYR A 349 -2.82 -10.16 -0.38
C TYR A 349 -2.20 -9.29 0.73
N GLY A 350 -0.96 -9.60 1.13
CA GLY A 350 -0.24 -8.86 2.17
C GLY A 350 0.47 -7.63 1.61
N LEU A 351 0.40 -6.51 2.34
CA LEU A 351 1.08 -5.27 2.00
C LEU A 351 1.59 -4.59 3.27
N ALA A 352 2.90 -4.39 3.39
CA ALA A 352 3.50 -3.75 4.56
C ALA A 352 3.69 -2.24 4.40
N VAL A 353 3.90 -1.76 3.18
CA VAL A 353 4.08 -0.34 2.88
C VAL A 353 2.94 0.10 1.95
N PRO A 354 2.06 1.02 2.38
CA PRO A 354 0.85 1.38 1.64
C PRO A 354 1.15 2.31 0.46
N VAL A 355 2.02 1.87 -0.46
CA VAL A 355 2.39 2.58 -1.69
C VAL A 355 2.05 1.72 -2.92
N GLY A 356 1.81 2.36 -4.05
CA GLY A 356 1.43 1.72 -5.29
C GLY A 356 -0.07 1.44 -5.43
N ALA A 357 -0.45 0.81 -6.52
CA ALA A 357 -1.83 0.45 -6.82
C ALA A 357 -2.36 -0.58 -5.82
N ARG A 358 -3.40 -0.23 -5.10
CA ARG A 358 -4.05 -1.07 -4.09
C ARG A 358 -5.56 -0.81 -4.05
N GLY A 359 -6.33 -1.80 -3.64
CA GLY A 359 -7.75 -1.65 -3.37
C GLY A 359 -7.99 -0.89 -2.06
N SER A 360 -7.92 0.43 -2.07
CA SER A 360 -8.14 1.28 -0.89
C SER A 360 -9.09 2.42 -1.20
N ALA A 361 -9.65 3.06 -0.17
CA ALA A 361 -10.36 4.33 -0.31
C ALA A 361 -9.39 5.41 -0.82
N ARG A 362 -9.82 6.20 -1.81
CA ARG A 362 -8.96 7.19 -2.50
C ARG A 362 -9.24 8.63 -2.10
N GLY A 363 -10.17 8.85 -1.19
CA GLY A 363 -10.62 10.18 -0.78
C GLY A 363 -11.37 10.94 -1.88
N GLU A 364 -12.23 11.84 -1.47
CA GLU A 364 -12.94 12.71 -2.39
C GLU A 364 -12.02 13.81 -2.91
N ARG A 365 -11.88 13.86 -4.23
CA ARG A 365 -11.25 14.98 -4.93
C ARG A 365 -12.18 15.43 -6.05
N VAL A 366 -12.26 16.73 -6.23
CA VAL A 366 -13.01 17.32 -7.33
C VAL A 366 -12.31 16.96 -8.64
N ALA A 367 -12.84 15.98 -9.32
CA ALA A 367 -12.34 15.52 -10.61
C ALA A 367 -13.06 16.25 -11.75
N PRO A 368 -12.40 16.49 -12.90
CA PRO A 368 -12.99 17.21 -14.01
C PRO A 368 -14.19 16.48 -14.62
N LEU A 369 -15.22 17.25 -14.98
CA LEU A 369 -16.39 16.77 -15.72
C LEU A 369 -16.11 16.77 -17.23
N PRO A 370 -16.77 15.88 -18.02
CA PRO A 370 -17.74 14.88 -17.60
C PRO A 370 -17.08 13.63 -16.98
N HIS A 371 -17.84 12.93 -16.13
CA HIS A 371 -17.44 11.61 -15.64
C HIS A 371 -18.00 10.51 -16.55
N ARG A 372 -17.14 9.57 -16.95
CA ARG A 372 -17.49 8.35 -17.67
C ARG A 372 -17.03 7.15 -16.88
N ARG A 373 -17.84 6.11 -16.83
CA ARG A 373 -17.50 4.86 -16.15
C ARG A 373 -17.19 3.78 -17.17
N VAL A 374 -16.26 2.91 -16.83
CA VAL A 374 -15.96 1.68 -17.55
C VAL A 374 -16.06 0.53 -16.56
N THR A 375 -16.75 -0.51 -16.98
CA THR A 375 -16.95 -1.75 -16.25
C THR A 375 -16.53 -2.94 -17.09
N ASP A 376 -16.60 -4.12 -16.53
CA ASP A 376 -16.32 -5.40 -17.18
C ASP A 376 -16.77 -5.48 -18.65
N GLY A 377 -15.84 -5.53 -19.58
CA GLY A 377 -16.09 -5.77 -21.00
C GLY A 377 -16.26 -4.54 -21.89
N GLU A 378 -16.21 -3.33 -21.34
CA GLU A 378 -16.12 -2.10 -22.13
C GLU A 378 -14.68 -1.81 -22.52
N ALA A 379 -14.49 -1.17 -23.68
CA ALA A 379 -13.16 -0.73 -24.14
C ALA A 379 -12.82 0.65 -23.57
N PRO A 380 -11.93 0.77 -22.56
CA PRO A 380 -11.59 2.05 -21.93
C PRO A 380 -10.99 3.05 -22.91
N GLN A 381 -10.27 2.61 -23.97
CA GLN A 381 -9.71 3.51 -24.97
C GLN A 381 -10.78 4.31 -25.72
N THR A 382 -11.86 3.65 -26.12
CA THR A 382 -12.96 4.33 -26.86
C THR A 382 -13.64 5.40 -26.01
N VAL A 383 -13.85 5.11 -24.73
CA VAL A 383 -14.45 6.07 -23.78
C VAL A 383 -13.50 7.23 -23.51
N LEU A 384 -12.22 6.93 -23.36
CA LEU A 384 -11.17 7.93 -23.08
C LEU A 384 -10.95 8.88 -24.26
N ASP A 385 -10.98 8.38 -25.48
CA ASP A 385 -10.85 9.23 -26.69
C ASP A 385 -11.95 10.31 -26.76
N GLY A 386 -13.14 10.02 -26.21
CA GLY A 386 -14.22 11.01 -26.06
C GLY A 386 -13.98 12.05 -24.97
N LEU A 387 -12.96 11.90 -24.11
CA LEU A 387 -12.62 12.81 -23.01
C LEU A 387 -11.39 13.68 -23.29
N ALA A 388 -10.87 13.68 -24.53
CA ALA A 388 -9.66 14.42 -24.88
C ALA A 388 -9.73 15.94 -24.61
N ALA A 389 -10.92 16.53 -24.58
CA ALA A 389 -11.18 17.92 -24.23
C ALA A 389 -11.35 18.18 -22.72
N GLY A 390 -11.13 17.17 -21.89
CA GLY A 390 -11.26 17.20 -20.44
C GLY A 390 -12.32 16.24 -19.92
N GLY A 391 -12.11 15.70 -18.74
CA GLY A 391 -13.03 14.80 -18.07
C GLY A 391 -12.34 13.66 -17.33
N THR A 392 -13.15 12.79 -16.73
CA THR A 392 -12.67 11.68 -15.89
C THR A 392 -13.21 10.35 -16.39
N LEU A 393 -12.31 9.43 -16.70
CA LEU A 393 -12.60 8.02 -16.86
C LEU A 393 -12.47 7.31 -15.51
N ARG A 394 -13.55 6.70 -15.03
CA ARG A 394 -13.57 5.89 -13.80
C ARG A 394 -13.65 4.41 -14.17
N ILE A 395 -12.67 3.62 -13.72
CA ILE A 395 -12.67 2.15 -13.86
C ILE A 395 -13.20 1.58 -12.54
N THR A 396 -14.34 0.87 -12.62
CA THR A 396 -15.13 0.50 -11.43
C THR A 396 -14.91 -0.94 -10.96
N ASP A 397 -13.92 -1.62 -11.51
CA ASP A 397 -13.59 -3.01 -11.19
C ASP A 397 -12.07 -3.25 -11.10
N SER A 398 -11.68 -4.47 -10.78
CA SER A 398 -10.27 -4.91 -10.72
C SER A 398 -9.89 -5.78 -11.93
N ASP A 399 -10.50 -5.53 -13.08
CA ASP A 399 -10.27 -6.31 -14.28
C ASP A 399 -8.95 -5.98 -14.98
N ARG A 400 -8.64 -6.76 -16.01
CA ARG A 400 -7.48 -6.61 -16.88
C ARG A 400 -7.91 -5.98 -18.19
N TYR A 401 -7.29 -4.87 -18.55
CA TYR A 401 -7.55 -4.07 -19.74
C TYR A 401 -6.34 -4.05 -20.67
N ASP A 402 -6.49 -4.58 -21.86
CA ASP A 402 -5.41 -4.73 -22.85
C ASP A 402 -5.49 -3.68 -23.99
N ASP A 403 -6.54 -2.86 -24.02
CA ASP A 403 -6.83 -1.92 -25.09
C ASP A 403 -6.43 -0.47 -24.79
N LEU A 404 -6.13 -0.10 -23.53
CA LEU A 404 -5.73 1.25 -23.17
C LEU A 404 -4.28 1.52 -23.57
N ARG A 405 -4.09 2.28 -24.68
CA ARG A 405 -2.77 2.52 -25.28
C ARG A 405 -2.36 3.99 -25.27
N THR A 406 -3.33 4.91 -25.35
CA THR A 406 -3.03 6.33 -25.48
C THR A 406 -4.00 7.19 -24.68
N VAL A 407 -3.45 8.08 -23.83
CA VAL A 407 -4.21 9.17 -23.23
C VAL A 407 -3.97 10.44 -24.03
N ARG A 408 -5.03 11.00 -24.61
CA ARG A 408 -4.96 12.21 -25.43
C ARG A 408 -5.54 13.40 -24.70
N THR A 409 -4.91 14.56 -24.84
CA THR A 409 -5.49 15.83 -24.44
C THR A 409 -5.50 16.80 -25.60
N THR A 410 -6.51 17.66 -25.67
CA THR A 410 -6.62 18.73 -26.64
C THR A 410 -6.79 20.06 -25.93
N THR A 411 -6.29 21.16 -26.49
CA THR A 411 -6.52 22.50 -25.94
C THR A 411 -7.95 22.94 -26.18
N ALA A 412 -8.65 23.38 -25.16
CA ALA A 412 -9.94 24.05 -25.29
C ALA A 412 -9.74 25.51 -25.70
N GLY A 413 -9.46 25.77 -26.99
CA GLY A 413 -9.33 27.10 -27.55
C GLY A 413 -8.19 27.97 -26.95
N SER A 414 -7.86 29.11 -27.56
CA SER A 414 -6.70 29.94 -27.19
C SER A 414 -6.82 30.72 -25.85
N ALA A 415 -7.93 30.61 -25.13
CA ALA A 415 -8.20 31.38 -23.90
C ALA A 415 -8.97 30.58 -22.81
N GLY A 416 -9.13 29.26 -22.95
CA GLY A 416 -9.83 28.43 -21.96
C GLY A 416 -8.95 28.00 -20.78
N PRO A 417 -9.56 27.52 -19.67
CA PRO A 417 -8.83 26.92 -18.57
C PRO A 417 -8.02 25.70 -19.02
N ASP A 418 -6.99 25.36 -18.27
CA ASP A 418 -6.12 24.21 -18.55
C ASP A 418 -6.98 22.92 -18.61
N THR A 419 -6.86 22.17 -19.70
CA THR A 419 -7.60 20.91 -19.89
C THR A 419 -6.96 19.82 -19.03
N SER A 420 -7.76 19.12 -18.23
CA SER A 420 -7.31 18.00 -17.40
C SER A 420 -8.09 16.73 -17.77
N VAL A 421 -7.37 15.62 -18.01
CA VAL A 421 -7.92 14.30 -18.28
C VAL A 421 -7.47 13.33 -17.19
N TRP A 422 -8.42 12.73 -16.50
CA TRP A 422 -8.17 11.79 -15.41
C TRP A 422 -8.55 10.37 -15.79
N VAL A 423 -7.66 9.42 -15.50
CA VAL A 423 -7.94 7.98 -15.53
C VAL A 423 -7.81 7.46 -14.10
N ARG A 424 -8.92 7.12 -13.48
CA ARG A 424 -8.99 6.80 -12.06
C ARG A 424 -9.66 5.45 -11.84
N ALA A 425 -9.06 4.62 -10.97
CA ALA A 425 -9.73 3.46 -10.39
C ALA A 425 -10.73 3.91 -9.29
N ASP A 426 -11.84 3.20 -9.15
CA ASP A 426 -12.79 3.42 -8.05
C ASP A 426 -12.20 2.90 -6.72
N ASP A 427 -12.87 3.26 -5.60
CA ASP A 427 -12.48 2.79 -4.29
C ASP A 427 -12.55 1.25 -4.22
N ALA A 428 -11.64 0.67 -3.45
CA ALA A 428 -11.48 -0.78 -3.29
C ALA A 428 -11.17 -1.56 -4.58
N THR A 429 -10.87 -0.89 -5.71
CA THR A 429 -10.50 -1.54 -6.97
C THR A 429 -9.02 -1.37 -7.32
N ARG A 430 -8.48 -2.32 -8.09
CA ARG A 430 -7.12 -2.30 -8.63
C ARG A 430 -7.09 -2.80 -10.06
N PRO A 431 -7.53 -2.00 -11.04
CA PRO A 431 -7.49 -2.39 -12.45
C PRO A 431 -6.05 -2.58 -12.93
N THR A 432 -5.85 -3.61 -13.77
CA THR A 432 -4.56 -3.91 -14.40
C THR A 432 -4.58 -3.49 -15.84
N LEU A 433 -3.78 -2.48 -16.18
CA LEU A 433 -3.61 -2.02 -17.56
C LEU A 433 -2.41 -2.72 -18.20
N VAL A 434 -2.64 -3.43 -19.28
CA VAL A 434 -1.60 -4.13 -20.03
C VAL A 434 -1.29 -3.37 -21.30
N ALA A 435 -0.11 -2.77 -21.36
CA ALA A 435 0.33 -1.93 -22.46
C ALA A 435 1.67 -2.43 -23.03
N PRO A 436 1.70 -3.48 -23.87
CA PRO A 436 2.96 -4.07 -24.36
C PRO A 436 3.85 -3.06 -25.10
N ASP A 437 3.23 -2.11 -25.82
CA ASP A 437 3.92 -1.04 -26.56
C ASP A 437 4.09 0.24 -25.72
N GLY A 438 3.71 0.20 -24.44
CA GLY A 438 3.66 1.34 -23.54
C GLY A 438 2.36 2.14 -23.59
N LEU A 439 2.05 2.81 -22.49
CA LEU A 439 0.94 3.77 -22.39
C LEU A 439 1.43 5.15 -22.81
N ARG A 440 1.05 5.61 -23.99
CA ARG A 440 1.49 6.88 -24.58
C ARG A 440 0.63 8.05 -24.09
N LEU A 441 1.27 9.14 -23.68
CA LEU A 441 0.62 10.39 -23.30
C LEU A 441 0.77 11.39 -24.46
N ALA A 442 -0.27 11.53 -25.29
CA ALA A 442 -0.31 12.49 -26.40
C ALA A 442 -0.95 13.80 -25.93
N MET A 443 -0.14 14.67 -25.36
CA MET A 443 -0.60 15.85 -24.61
C MET A 443 -0.42 17.14 -25.40
N ALA A 444 -1.48 17.95 -25.48
CA ALA A 444 -1.40 19.31 -25.96
C ALA A 444 -0.68 20.24 -24.92
N PRO A 445 -0.17 21.41 -25.34
CA PRO A 445 0.39 22.39 -24.43
C PRO A 445 -0.60 22.84 -23.35
N ARG A 446 -0.10 23.09 -22.13
CA ARG A 446 -0.89 23.56 -20.98
C ARG A 446 -2.05 22.61 -20.61
N THR A 447 -1.81 21.30 -20.73
CA THR A 447 -2.78 20.28 -20.31
C THR A 447 -2.21 19.40 -19.20
N GLU A 448 -3.11 18.74 -18.48
CA GLU A 448 -2.79 17.84 -17.38
C GLU A 448 -3.37 16.45 -17.64
N VAL A 449 -2.59 15.43 -17.32
CA VAL A 449 -3.04 14.02 -17.25
C VAL A 449 -2.83 13.51 -15.84
N VAL A 450 -3.87 12.95 -15.24
CA VAL A 450 -3.81 12.32 -13.91
C VAL A 450 -4.13 10.83 -14.05
N LEU A 451 -3.22 9.99 -13.55
CA LEU A 451 -3.42 8.55 -13.40
C LEU A 451 -3.52 8.24 -11.91
N ASP A 452 -4.61 7.58 -11.48
CA ASP A 452 -4.87 7.33 -10.06
C ASP A 452 -5.29 5.87 -9.83
N GLY A 453 -4.49 5.16 -9.04
CA GLY A 453 -4.79 3.81 -8.56
C GLY A 453 -4.60 2.67 -9.56
N LEU A 454 -3.82 2.87 -10.58
CA LEU A 454 -3.66 1.95 -11.71
C LEU A 454 -2.42 1.06 -11.56
N LEU A 455 -2.57 -0.23 -11.88
CA LEU A 455 -1.46 -1.16 -12.07
C LEU A 455 -1.15 -1.24 -13.57
N VAL A 456 0.00 -0.69 -14.00
CA VAL A 456 0.42 -0.67 -15.41
C VAL A 456 1.54 -1.68 -15.63
N THR A 457 1.37 -2.56 -16.61
CA THR A 457 2.31 -3.64 -16.93
C THR A 457 2.48 -3.81 -18.45
N GLY A 458 3.53 -4.51 -18.86
CA GLY A 458 3.83 -4.83 -20.27
C GLY A 458 4.77 -3.83 -20.94
N GLY A 459 4.67 -2.54 -20.60
CA GLY A 459 5.51 -1.47 -21.14
C GLY A 459 5.51 -0.23 -20.29
N PRO A 460 6.28 0.80 -20.66
CA PRO A 460 6.40 2.03 -19.88
C PRO A 460 5.22 2.99 -20.10
N VAL A 461 5.04 3.93 -19.17
CA VAL A 461 4.30 5.17 -19.44
C VAL A 461 5.24 6.13 -20.16
N VAL A 462 4.81 6.71 -21.27
CA VAL A 462 5.67 7.45 -22.21
C VAL A 462 5.08 8.82 -22.52
N LEU A 463 5.84 9.88 -22.25
CA LEU A 463 5.63 11.18 -22.85
C LEU A 463 6.79 11.47 -23.84
N GLU A 464 6.51 11.39 -25.14
CA GLU A 464 7.47 11.72 -26.18
C GLU A 464 7.64 13.25 -26.33
N GLU A 465 8.74 13.70 -26.91
CA GLU A 465 9.00 15.11 -27.17
C GLU A 465 8.00 15.64 -28.23
N GLN A 466 7.29 16.72 -27.92
CA GLN A 466 6.25 17.28 -28.79
C GLN A 466 6.75 18.40 -29.71
N GLY A 467 7.90 19.04 -29.40
CA GLY A 467 8.53 20.05 -30.23
C GLY A 467 7.84 21.43 -30.25
N ASP A 468 6.77 21.62 -29.48
CA ASP A 468 5.99 22.86 -29.46
C ASP A 468 6.38 23.82 -28.31
N GLY A 469 7.28 23.40 -27.43
CA GLY A 469 7.77 24.20 -26.28
C GLY A 469 6.75 24.46 -25.18
N GLY A 470 5.60 23.79 -25.20
CA GLY A 470 4.52 23.99 -24.23
C GLY A 470 4.67 23.15 -22.97
N ASN A 471 4.35 23.72 -21.82
CA ASN A 471 4.36 22.99 -20.55
C ASN A 471 3.25 21.92 -20.51
N ARG A 472 3.56 20.76 -19.91
CA ARG A 472 2.66 19.63 -19.69
C ARG A 472 2.80 19.13 -18.28
N THR A 473 1.68 18.84 -17.63
CA THR A 473 1.67 18.30 -16.26
C THR A 473 1.17 16.86 -16.27
N ILE A 474 1.93 15.98 -15.65
CA ILE A 474 1.56 14.59 -15.44
C ILE A 474 1.53 14.35 -13.94
N GLU A 475 0.44 13.80 -13.43
CA GLU A 475 0.34 13.38 -12.05
C GLU A 475 -0.02 11.90 -11.96
N LEU A 476 0.78 11.14 -11.20
CA LEU A 476 0.50 9.74 -10.86
C LEU A 476 0.29 9.63 -9.35
N ARG A 477 -0.81 8.98 -8.95
CA ARG A 477 -1.16 8.78 -7.55
C ARG A 477 -1.50 7.32 -7.30
N ASP A 478 -0.97 6.76 -6.21
CA ASP A 478 -1.28 5.38 -5.82
C ASP A 478 -1.17 4.39 -7.01
N CYS A 479 -0.22 4.64 -7.93
CA CYS A 479 -0.01 3.82 -9.12
C CYS A 479 1.17 2.88 -8.96
N THR A 480 1.08 1.72 -9.60
CA THR A 480 2.21 0.82 -9.79
C THR A 480 2.56 0.71 -11.26
N LEU A 481 3.72 1.22 -11.65
CA LEU A 481 4.34 0.94 -12.94
C LEU A 481 5.32 -0.21 -12.73
N VAL A 482 4.91 -1.42 -13.08
CA VAL A 482 5.60 -2.65 -12.67
C VAL A 482 7.11 -2.58 -12.94
N PRO A 483 7.99 -2.72 -11.92
CA PRO A 483 9.43 -2.78 -12.12
C PRO A 483 9.80 -3.90 -13.08
N GLY A 484 10.62 -3.57 -14.11
CA GLY A 484 10.92 -4.51 -15.20
C GLY A 484 9.75 -4.77 -16.14
N GLN A 485 8.73 -3.91 -16.16
CA GLN A 485 7.54 -3.90 -17.02
C GLN A 485 6.61 -5.10 -16.84
N SER A 486 7.11 -6.26 -16.43
CA SER A 486 6.35 -7.46 -16.08
C SER A 486 7.16 -8.36 -15.15
N ARG A 487 6.55 -9.46 -14.68
CA ARG A 487 7.20 -10.43 -13.79
C ARG A 487 7.24 -11.81 -14.43
N THR A 488 8.29 -12.54 -14.12
CA THR A 488 8.38 -13.98 -14.38
C THR A 488 7.52 -14.76 -13.36
N THR A 489 7.27 -16.02 -13.61
CA THR A 489 6.47 -16.87 -12.72
C THR A 489 7.04 -17.01 -11.31
N ASP A 490 8.37 -16.94 -11.17
CA ASP A 490 9.08 -16.91 -9.88
C ASP A 490 9.15 -15.51 -9.26
N GLY A 491 8.47 -14.52 -9.85
CA GLY A 491 8.28 -13.17 -9.33
C GLY A 491 9.48 -12.24 -9.52
N ARG A 492 10.43 -12.58 -10.39
CA ARG A 492 11.51 -11.66 -10.75
C ARG A 492 11.06 -10.68 -11.83
N PRO A 493 11.66 -9.48 -11.92
CA PRO A 493 11.43 -8.57 -13.04
C PRO A 493 11.79 -9.26 -14.36
N ALA A 494 10.90 -9.16 -15.35
CA ALA A 494 11.14 -9.78 -16.67
C ALA A 494 12.17 -8.99 -17.49
N HIS A 495 12.16 -7.66 -17.39
CA HIS A 495 13.03 -6.74 -18.11
C HIS A 495 13.63 -5.70 -17.18
N PRO A 496 14.54 -6.08 -16.25
CA PRO A 496 15.09 -5.15 -15.26
C PRO A 496 15.85 -3.98 -15.88
N GLU A 497 16.31 -4.12 -17.13
CA GLU A 497 17.03 -3.10 -17.88
C GLU A 497 16.10 -2.01 -18.47
N ARG A 498 14.77 -2.18 -18.43
CA ARG A 498 13.83 -1.26 -19.08
C ARG A 498 13.23 -0.27 -18.11
N ALA A 499 13.00 0.93 -18.60
CA ALA A 499 12.33 1.97 -17.85
C ALA A 499 10.82 1.68 -17.68
N SER A 500 10.26 2.09 -16.53
CA SER A 500 8.81 2.09 -16.32
C SER A 500 8.18 3.46 -16.66
N LEU A 501 8.96 4.52 -16.66
CA LEU A 501 8.52 5.88 -17.01
C LEU A 501 9.55 6.55 -17.93
N LEU A 502 9.09 7.01 -19.08
CA LEU A 502 9.90 7.74 -20.06
C LEU A 502 9.33 9.14 -20.26
N VAL A 503 10.06 10.16 -19.81
CA VAL A 503 9.70 11.58 -19.95
C VAL A 503 10.70 12.23 -20.87
N LEU A 504 10.38 12.28 -22.17
CA LEU A 504 11.27 12.74 -23.22
C LEU A 504 11.00 14.20 -23.61
N ASP A 505 9.94 14.82 -23.10
CA ASP A 505 9.62 16.23 -23.30
C ASP A 505 10.35 17.10 -22.24
N PRO A 506 11.21 18.04 -22.66
CA PRO A 506 11.95 18.89 -21.73
C PRO A 506 11.09 19.92 -20.98
N PHE A 507 9.86 20.14 -21.37
CA PHE A 507 8.92 21.07 -20.72
C PHE A 507 7.90 20.34 -19.83
N ALA A 508 8.11 19.04 -19.56
CA ALA A 508 7.23 18.25 -18.72
C ALA A 508 7.48 18.52 -17.23
N THR A 509 6.39 18.63 -16.48
CA THR A 509 6.37 18.58 -15.02
C THR A 509 5.65 17.30 -14.59
N VAL A 510 6.32 16.42 -13.87
CA VAL A 510 5.78 15.12 -13.43
C VAL A 510 5.77 15.05 -11.92
N ARG A 511 4.61 14.74 -11.35
CA ARG A 511 4.40 14.56 -9.91
C ARG A 511 3.94 13.15 -9.63
N LEU A 512 4.65 12.45 -8.75
CA LEU A 512 4.30 11.10 -8.33
C LEU A 512 4.08 11.09 -6.82
N THR A 513 2.96 10.51 -6.38
CA THR A 513 2.63 10.40 -4.96
C THR A 513 2.23 8.97 -4.63
N ARG A 514 2.88 8.37 -3.65
CA ARG A 514 2.66 6.98 -3.20
C ARG A 514 2.68 5.97 -4.35
N CYS A 515 3.65 6.09 -5.24
CA CYS A 515 3.80 5.21 -6.40
C CYS A 515 4.93 4.19 -6.20
N VAL A 516 4.77 3.01 -6.82
CA VAL A 516 5.84 2.04 -7.02
C VAL A 516 6.16 2.02 -8.51
N LEU A 517 7.43 2.14 -8.86
CA LEU A 517 7.84 2.11 -10.26
C LEU A 517 9.26 1.57 -10.42
N GLY A 518 9.55 1.07 -11.61
CA GLY A 518 10.90 0.75 -12.04
C GLY A 518 11.69 2.01 -12.42
N PRO A 519 12.79 1.86 -13.17
CA PRO A 519 13.63 2.98 -13.56
C PRO A 519 12.88 4.08 -14.31
N ILE A 520 13.32 5.32 -14.09
CA ILE A 520 12.82 6.53 -14.74
C ILE A 520 13.89 7.09 -15.69
N VAL A 521 13.51 7.35 -16.93
CA VAL A 521 14.33 8.13 -17.86
C VAL A 521 13.66 9.47 -18.13
N ALA A 522 14.30 10.58 -17.76
CA ALA A 522 13.76 11.90 -17.94
C ALA A 522 14.83 12.84 -18.54
N VAL A 523 14.51 13.56 -19.60
CA VAL A 523 15.46 14.47 -20.26
C VAL A 523 15.80 15.69 -19.41
N GLU A 524 16.95 16.33 -19.66
CA GLU A 524 17.52 17.38 -18.79
C GLU A 524 16.56 18.56 -18.48
N GLY A 525 15.62 18.89 -19.33
CA GLY A 525 14.67 19.98 -19.10
C GLY A 525 13.48 19.64 -18.20
N ALA A 526 13.15 18.36 -18.05
CA ALA A 526 12.00 17.91 -17.30
C ALA A 526 12.17 18.12 -15.78
N ASP A 527 11.04 18.34 -15.09
CA ASP A 527 10.96 18.52 -13.63
C ASP A 527 10.18 17.37 -13.01
N ILE A 528 10.84 16.55 -12.19
CA ILE A 528 10.26 15.32 -11.63
C ILE A 528 10.23 15.42 -10.10
N THR A 529 9.03 15.33 -9.52
CA THR A 529 8.83 15.32 -8.07
C THR A 529 8.19 14.02 -7.63
N LEU A 530 8.82 13.33 -6.68
CA LEU A 530 8.32 12.11 -6.05
C LEU A 530 8.09 12.35 -4.56
N THR A 531 6.94 11.87 -4.06
CA THR A 531 6.59 11.90 -2.63
C THR A 531 6.09 10.51 -2.22
N ASP A 532 6.61 9.94 -1.13
CA ASP A 532 6.24 8.61 -0.62
C ASP A 532 6.37 7.49 -1.67
N CYS A 533 7.35 7.56 -2.54
CA CYS A 533 7.48 6.64 -3.68
C CYS A 533 8.63 5.63 -3.49
N VAL A 534 8.46 4.47 -4.15
CA VAL A 534 9.54 3.49 -4.33
C VAL A 534 9.93 3.44 -5.80
N VAL A 535 11.21 3.75 -6.10
CA VAL A 535 11.81 3.57 -7.42
C VAL A 535 12.75 2.39 -7.36
N ASP A 536 12.47 1.32 -8.11
CA ASP A 536 13.18 0.05 -8.01
C ASP A 536 13.80 -0.37 -9.35
N ALA A 537 15.11 -0.21 -9.45
CA ALA A 537 15.89 -0.71 -10.59
C ALA A 537 16.25 -2.19 -10.47
N SER A 538 15.62 -2.93 -9.55
CA SER A 538 15.82 -4.36 -9.27
C SER A 538 17.19 -4.71 -8.65
N ALA A 539 18.14 -3.80 -8.66
CA ALA A 539 19.45 -3.98 -8.02
C ALA A 539 20.07 -2.61 -7.64
N PRO A 540 20.78 -2.50 -6.52
CA PRO A 540 21.50 -1.26 -6.15
C PRO A 540 22.55 -0.82 -7.17
N THR A 541 23.07 -1.74 -7.98
CA THR A 541 24.07 -1.47 -9.02
C THR A 541 23.45 -1.04 -10.37
N ALA A 542 22.16 -1.26 -10.58
CA ALA A 542 21.43 -0.81 -11.77
C ALA A 542 21.14 0.69 -11.70
N VAL A 543 20.62 1.27 -12.79
CA VAL A 543 20.31 2.70 -12.87
C VAL A 543 18.82 2.91 -12.63
N ALA A 544 18.46 3.70 -11.58
CA ALA A 544 17.09 4.02 -11.23
C ALA A 544 16.60 5.33 -11.86
N TYR A 545 17.50 6.29 -12.08
CA TYR A 545 17.17 7.58 -12.68
C TYR A 545 18.32 8.09 -13.54
N CYS A 546 18.02 8.43 -14.81
CA CYS A 546 18.99 9.05 -15.71
C CYS A 546 18.28 9.84 -16.83
N GLY A 547 19.07 10.48 -17.67
CA GLY A 547 18.64 11.14 -18.90
C GLY A 547 18.83 10.28 -20.15
N ARG A 548 18.44 10.86 -21.25
CA ARG A 548 18.67 10.34 -22.60
C ARG A 548 19.26 11.45 -23.49
N PRO A 549 20.31 11.20 -24.29
CA PRO A 549 20.88 12.17 -25.19
C PRO A 549 19.85 12.63 -26.25
N ALA A 550 20.02 13.84 -26.76
CA ALA A 550 19.29 14.26 -27.93
C ALA A 550 19.71 13.44 -29.15
N PRO A 551 18.78 13.12 -30.09
CA PRO A 551 19.15 12.51 -31.35
C PRO A 551 20.16 13.39 -32.11
N ALA A 552 21.17 12.77 -32.71
CA ALA A 552 22.27 13.47 -33.38
C ALA A 552 21.80 14.22 -34.65
N ASP A 553 20.69 13.81 -35.23
CA ASP A 553 20.05 14.42 -36.40
C ASP A 553 19.10 15.57 -36.06
N GLY A 554 18.96 15.91 -34.75
CA GLY A 554 18.06 16.98 -34.30
C GLY A 554 16.57 16.60 -34.37
N SER A 555 16.22 15.34 -34.62
CA SER A 555 14.83 14.87 -34.55
C SER A 555 14.28 14.89 -33.13
N LEU A 556 12.96 14.83 -32.99
CA LEU A 556 12.30 14.72 -31.68
C LEU A 556 12.60 13.36 -31.05
N ARG A 557 12.72 13.34 -29.71
CA ARG A 557 12.92 12.10 -28.94
C ARG A 557 11.63 11.29 -28.92
N THR A 558 11.69 10.09 -29.48
CA THR A 558 10.57 9.13 -29.54
C THR A 558 11.01 7.76 -29.01
N VAL A 559 10.05 6.87 -28.80
CA VAL A 559 10.29 5.47 -28.38
C VAL A 559 9.67 4.53 -29.42
N PRO A 560 10.37 4.25 -30.52
CA PRO A 560 9.81 3.47 -31.63
C PRO A 560 9.68 1.96 -31.33
N ASP A 561 10.54 1.40 -30.48
CA ASP A 561 10.61 -0.04 -30.21
C ASP A 561 11.02 -0.38 -28.76
N ALA A 562 11.03 -1.67 -28.44
CA ALA A 562 11.40 -2.18 -27.12
C ALA A 562 12.87 -1.89 -26.75
N ALA A 563 13.78 -1.82 -27.70
CA ALA A 563 15.20 -1.50 -27.44
C ALA A 563 15.34 -0.04 -26.99
N ALA A 564 14.51 0.86 -27.52
CA ALA A 564 14.46 2.26 -27.13
C ALA A 564 13.88 2.49 -25.71
N GLN A 565 13.32 1.47 -25.07
CA GLN A 565 12.83 1.53 -23.68
C GLN A 565 13.94 1.26 -22.65
N ALA A 566 15.13 0.83 -23.10
CA ALA A 566 16.25 0.56 -22.19
C ALA A 566 16.74 1.83 -21.49
N VAL A 567 17.07 1.69 -20.21
CA VAL A 567 17.63 2.77 -19.38
C VAL A 567 19.02 3.20 -19.85
N GLY A 568 19.79 2.29 -20.44
CA GLY A 568 21.16 2.53 -20.83
C GLY A 568 22.13 2.54 -19.64
N GLY A 569 23.38 2.98 -19.90
CA GLY A 569 24.45 3.01 -18.87
C GLY A 569 24.36 4.17 -17.87
N GLY A 570 23.33 5.02 -17.92
CA GLY A 570 23.17 6.15 -16.99
C GLY A 570 24.20 7.27 -17.17
N SER A 571 24.84 7.38 -18.34
CA SER A 571 25.88 8.40 -18.63
C SER A 571 25.31 9.81 -18.72
N GLU A 572 24.07 9.96 -19.20
CA GLU A 572 23.44 11.25 -19.36
C GLU A 572 22.65 11.66 -18.10
N PRO A 573 22.73 12.91 -17.67
CA PRO A 573 21.95 13.43 -16.55
C PRO A 573 20.48 13.54 -16.94
N GLY A 574 19.62 13.06 -16.07
CA GLY A 574 18.18 13.32 -16.14
C GLY A 574 17.84 14.75 -15.79
N GLY A 575 16.56 15.09 -15.85
CA GLY A 575 16.00 16.38 -15.45
C GLY A 575 16.23 16.71 -13.98
N ARG A 576 15.56 17.75 -13.48
CA ARG A 576 15.55 18.05 -12.04
C ARG A 576 14.78 16.98 -11.30
N LEU A 577 15.37 16.50 -10.20
CA LEU A 577 14.77 15.42 -9.38
C LEU A 577 14.56 15.90 -7.95
N HIS A 578 13.31 15.89 -7.50
CA HIS A 578 12.89 16.19 -6.13
C HIS A 578 12.34 14.92 -5.48
N LEU A 579 12.94 14.53 -4.36
CA LEU A 579 12.57 13.33 -3.59
C LEU A 579 12.14 13.73 -2.19
N HIS A 580 10.93 13.37 -1.80
CA HIS A 580 10.39 13.55 -0.46
C HIS A 580 9.94 12.17 0.06
N GLU A 581 10.59 11.71 1.15
CA GLU A 581 10.16 10.46 1.79
C GLU A 581 10.17 9.26 0.82
N CYS A 582 11.18 9.20 -0.06
CA CYS A 582 11.28 8.20 -1.11
C CYS A 582 12.36 7.14 -0.85
N THR A 583 12.12 5.93 -1.33
CA THR A 583 13.13 4.86 -1.40
C THR A 583 13.52 4.64 -2.86
N VAL A 584 14.77 4.91 -3.19
CA VAL A 584 15.33 4.72 -4.54
C VAL A 584 16.37 3.61 -4.50
N ILE A 585 16.10 2.51 -5.18
CA ILE A 585 16.99 1.35 -5.30
C ILE A 585 17.65 1.39 -6.68
N GLY A 586 18.91 1.75 -6.72
CA GLY A 586 19.68 1.94 -7.95
C GLY A 586 20.31 3.31 -8.07
N GLY A 587 21.24 3.45 -9.02
CA GLY A 587 21.99 4.66 -9.30
C GLY A 587 21.11 5.82 -9.77
N VAL A 588 21.47 7.03 -9.36
CA VAL A 588 20.77 8.28 -9.73
C VAL A 588 21.76 9.22 -10.41
N HIS A 589 21.44 9.61 -11.63
CA HIS A 589 22.17 10.66 -12.35
C HIS A 589 21.20 11.76 -12.78
N ALA A 590 21.17 12.87 -12.06
CA ALA A 590 20.27 14.00 -12.29
C ALA A 590 21.05 15.28 -12.65
N SER A 591 20.40 16.21 -13.35
CA SER A 591 20.94 17.57 -13.56
C SER A 591 21.01 18.34 -12.24
N GLU A 592 19.94 18.32 -11.46
CA GLU A 592 19.81 18.89 -10.12
C GLU A 592 19.11 17.86 -9.22
N LEU A 593 19.58 17.67 -7.98
CA LEU A 593 19.03 16.71 -7.04
C LEU A 593 18.68 17.37 -5.72
N HIS A 594 17.40 17.22 -5.33
CA HIS A 594 16.88 17.56 -4.01
C HIS A 594 16.35 16.29 -3.35
N ALA A 595 16.74 16.02 -2.13
CA ALA A 595 16.21 14.89 -1.38
C ALA A 595 15.98 15.25 0.09
N SER A 596 14.84 14.85 0.61
CA SER A 596 14.46 15.03 2.01
C SER A 596 13.90 13.71 2.53
N ASN A 597 14.32 13.28 3.72
CA ASN A 597 13.84 12.08 4.40
C ASN A 597 13.87 10.80 3.52
N SER A 598 14.83 10.71 2.59
CA SER A 598 14.84 9.70 1.53
C SER A 598 16.00 8.71 1.66
N LEU A 599 15.82 7.52 1.10
CA LEU A 599 16.84 6.48 1.01
C LEU A 599 17.34 6.36 -0.45
N LEU A 600 18.61 6.64 -0.69
CA LEU A 600 19.28 6.42 -1.98
C LEU A 600 20.15 5.16 -1.87
N VAL A 601 19.58 4.01 -2.20
CA VAL A 601 20.22 2.69 -2.06
C VAL A 601 20.92 2.34 -3.37
N ALA A 602 22.12 2.86 -3.56
CA ALA A 602 22.88 2.71 -4.80
C ALA A 602 24.32 2.27 -4.54
N GLU A 603 24.86 1.47 -5.44
CA GLU A 603 26.23 0.99 -5.42
C GLU A 603 26.79 1.01 -6.85
N LEU A 604 28.13 1.17 -6.99
CA LEU A 604 28.81 0.96 -8.25
C LEU A 604 29.20 -0.50 -8.40
N ALA A 605 28.96 -1.06 -9.58
CA ALA A 605 29.50 -2.39 -9.90
C ALA A 605 31.03 -2.32 -10.03
N PRO A 606 31.74 -3.45 -9.84
CA PRO A 606 33.13 -3.51 -10.24
C PRO A 606 33.27 -3.11 -11.72
N ASP A 607 34.22 -2.23 -12.03
CA ASP A 607 34.46 -1.70 -13.39
C ASP A 607 33.33 -0.86 -13.99
N ASP A 608 32.47 -0.29 -13.14
CA ASP A 608 31.39 0.59 -13.56
C ASP A 608 31.95 1.89 -14.19
N PRO A 609 31.51 2.27 -15.39
CA PRO A 609 32.02 3.50 -16.03
C PRO A 609 31.50 4.79 -15.37
N ARG A 610 30.50 4.70 -14.50
CA ARG A 610 29.95 5.85 -13.78
C ARG A 610 30.92 6.34 -12.71
N GLU A 611 31.04 7.64 -12.57
CA GLU A 611 31.94 8.24 -11.58
C GLU A 611 31.40 8.15 -10.13
N ALA A 612 30.09 8.00 -9.96
CA ALA A 612 29.43 7.92 -8.66
C ALA A 612 28.08 7.20 -8.79
N ALA A 613 27.70 6.46 -7.74
CA ALA A 613 26.40 5.78 -7.69
C ALA A 613 25.23 6.77 -7.66
N VAL A 614 25.40 7.91 -6.96
CA VAL A 614 24.46 9.02 -6.96
C VAL A 614 25.20 10.28 -7.39
N TRP A 615 24.78 10.86 -8.49
CA TRP A 615 25.49 11.97 -9.12
C TRP A 615 24.52 13.08 -9.52
N ALA A 616 24.79 14.32 -9.06
CA ALA A 616 24.15 15.55 -9.51
C ALA A 616 25.15 16.36 -10.35
N ARG A 617 24.82 16.63 -11.62
CA ARG A 617 25.67 17.41 -12.54
C ARG A 617 25.90 18.83 -12.01
N ARG A 618 24.85 19.50 -11.54
CA ARG A 618 24.89 20.89 -11.02
C ARG A 618 24.97 20.88 -9.48
N ARG A 619 26.14 20.54 -8.93
CA ARG A 619 26.34 20.38 -7.48
C ARG A 619 26.15 21.67 -6.66
N GLN A 620 26.15 22.84 -7.28
CA GLN A 620 25.87 24.12 -6.60
C GLN A 620 24.36 24.39 -6.43
N ARG A 621 23.52 23.60 -7.10
CA ARG A 621 22.08 23.58 -6.98
C ARG A 621 21.63 22.29 -6.37
N GLY A 622 20.53 22.33 -5.64
CA GLY A 622 20.02 21.19 -4.92
C GLY A 622 20.58 21.06 -3.49
N CYS A 623 19.86 20.31 -2.68
CA CYS A 623 20.19 20.05 -1.29
C CYS A 623 19.65 18.68 -0.88
N LEU A 624 20.45 17.92 -0.17
CA LEU A 624 20.04 16.66 0.44
C LEU A 624 20.01 16.86 1.95
N ARG A 625 18.91 16.47 2.58
CA ARG A 625 18.74 16.60 4.03
C ARG A 625 18.05 15.36 4.61
N TYR A 626 18.47 14.97 5.81
CA TYR A 626 17.88 13.86 6.57
C TYR A 626 17.72 12.58 5.73
N SER A 627 18.69 12.29 4.87
CA SER A 627 18.59 11.21 3.89
C SER A 627 19.80 10.27 3.97
N TYR A 628 19.58 9.02 3.61
CA TYR A 628 20.67 8.10 3.38
C TYR A 628 21.24 8.31 1.97
N VAL A 629 22.55 8.55 1.90
CA VAL A 629 23.28 8.83 0.64
C VAL A 629 24.58 8.04 0.65
N PRO A 630 24.84 7.15 -0.32
CA PRO A 630 26.11 6.41 -0.38
C PRO A 630 27.34 7.30 -0.28
N GLU A 631 28.43 6.79 0.31
CA GLU A 631 29.65 7.57 0.57
C GLU A 631 30.23 8.17 -0.72
N ASP A 632 30.33 7.37 -1.79
CA ASP A 632 30.95 7.73 -3.07
C ASP A 632 30.06 8.57 -3.98
N SER A 633 29.05 9.25 -3.41
CA SER A 633 28.10 10.06 -4.18
C SER A 633 28.64 11.47 -4.42
N ARG A 634 28.39 12.01 -5.62
CA ARG A 634 28.75 13.37 -6.04
C ARG A 634 27.50 14.25 -6.11
N THR A 635 27.09 14.77 -4.98
CA THR A 635 25.84 15.54 -4.83
C THR A 635 26.11 16.97 -4.43
N GLY A 636 25.03 17.77 -4.36
CA GLY A 636 25.06 19.10 -3.78
C GLY A 636 25.26 19.05 -2.26
N ARG A 637 24.82 20.14 -1.59
CA ARG A 637 24.97 20.29 -0.15
C ARG A 637 24.23 19.19 0.61
N ARG A 638 24.87 18.59 1.62
CA ARG A 638 24.27 17.57 2.52
C ARG A 638 24.08 18.16 3.90
N TYR A 639 22.90 17.93 4.49
CA TYR A 639 22.59 18.34 5.85
C TYR A 639 21.96 17.17 6.61
N ARG A 640 22.59 16.75 7.71
CA ARG A 640 22.17 15.60 8.53
C ARG A 640 21.90 14.33 7.73
N CYS A 641 22.62 14.12 6.62
CA CYS A 641 22.55 12.89 5.85
C CYS A 641 23.37 11.75 6.51
N ARG A 642 23.04 10.52 6.17
CA ARG A 642 23.72 9.34 6.66
C ARG A 642 24.35 8.55 5.49
N PRO A 643 25.49 7.88 5.69
CA PRO A 643 26.37 7.98 6.85
C PRO A 643 26.96 9.40 7.01
N ASP A 644 27.27 9.76 8.26
CA ASP A 644 27.93 11.06 8.54
C ASP A 644 29.42 10.94 8.17
N PRO A 645 29.97 11.86 7.37
CA PRO A 645 31.41 11.85 7.05
C PRO A 645 32.33 11.93 8.28
N ALA A 646 31.84 12.50 9.40
CA ALA A 646 32.58 12.58 10.66
C ALA A 646 32.65 11.26 11.42
N ASP A 647 31.81 10.29 11.11
CA ASP A 647 31.80 8.98 11.76
C ASP A 647 33.04 8.16 11.38
N PRO A 648 33.53 7.28 12.28
CA PRO A 648 34.60 6.33 11.96
C PRO A 648 34.26 5.44 10.75
N PRO A 649 35.25 5.00 9.94
CA PRO A 649 35.00 4.20 8.74
C PRO A 649 34.17 2.93 8.99
N GLY A 650 34.38 2.28 10.15
CA GLY A 650 33.61 1.08 10.55
C GLY A 650 32.14 1.39 10.78
N THR A 651 31.85 2.51 11.46
CA THR A 651 30.47 2.98 11.71
C THR A 651 29.81 3.36 10.40
N ARG A 652 30.48 4.11 9.52
CA ARG A 652 29.93 4.50 8.21
C ARG A 652 29.53 3.28 7.38
N ARG A 653 30.41 2.25 7.30
CA ARG A 653 30.09 0.99 6.58
C ARG A 653 28.93 0.22 7.22
N ALA A 654 28.76 0.29 8.54
CA ALA A 654 27.66 -0.36 9.25
C ALA A 654 26.33 0.40 9.09
N THR A 655 26.38 1.72 8.84
CA THR A 655 25.22 2.58 8.65
C THR A 655 24.65 2.39 7.24
N ARG A 656 23.87 1.31 7.06
CA ARG A 656 23.19 1.00 5.81
C ARG A 656 21.75 0.60 6.07
N PRO A 657 20.79 1.00 5.22
CA PRO A 657 19.41 0.52 5.31
C PRO A 657 19.39 -1.01 5.06
N ARG A 658 18.59 -1.70 5.84
CA ARG A 658 18.33 -3.14 5.71
C ARG A 658 16.85 -3.33 5.56
N PHE A 659 16.45 -4.00 4.50
CA PHE A 659 15.05 -4.22 4.19
C PHE A 659 14.64 -5.64 4.60
N THR A 660 13.36 -5.80 4.93
CA THR A 660 12.75 -7.12 5.15
C THR A 660 12.70 -7.88 3.83
N SER A 661 12.26 -7.21 2.75
CA SER A 661 12.36 -7.70 1.37
C SER A 661 12.58 -6.54 0.39
N LEU A 662 13.40 -6.76 -0.64
CA LEU A 662 13.52 -5.90 -1.81
C LEU A 662 12.89 -6.54 -3.06
N ARG A 663 12.22 -7.67 -2.92
CA ARG A 663 11.55 -8.34 -4.03
C ARG A 663 10.14 -7.75 -4.20
N PHE A 664 9.91 -7.09 -5.33
CA PHE A 664 8.59 -6.55 -5.66
C PHE A 664 7.52 -7.66 -5.66
N GLY A 665 6.39 -7.42 -5.00
CA GLY A 665 5.30 -8.37 -4.82
C GLY A 665 5.39 -9.23 -3.56
N ASP A 666 6.51 -9.20 -2.82
CA ASP A 666 6.53 -9.78 -1.47
C ASP A 666 5.72 -8.88 -0.51
N PRO A 667 5.03 -9.45 0.48
CA PRO A 667 4.22 -8.67 1.44
C PRO A 667 5.01 -7.58 2.18
N ALA A 668 6.28 -7.84 2.48
CA ALA A 668 7.19 -6.92 3.17
C ALA A 668 8.12 -6.15 2.22
N TYR A 669 7.70 -5.95 0.96
CA TYR A 669 8.48 -5.21 -0.04
C TYR A 669 8.78 -3.78 0.41
N ALA A 670 10.03 -3.35 0.25
CA ALA A 670 10.56 -2.04 0.60
C ALA A 670 10.40 -1.63 2.09
N GLN A 671 10.00 -2.55 2.97
CA GLN A 671 9.89 -2.30 4.40
C GLN A 671 11.26 -2.33 5.08
N LEU A 672 11.57 -1.32 5.91
CA LEU A 672 12.78 -1.34 6.72
C LEU A 672 12.73 -2.45 7.77
N GLY A 673 13.80 -3.25 7.78
CA GLY A 673 14.01 -4.30 8.76
C GLY A 673 14.40 -3.75 10.14
N THR A 674 14.04 -4.45 11.20
CA THR A 674 14.35 -4.08 12.60
C THR A 674 15.85 -3.99 12.91
N THR A 675 16.70 -4.60 12.08
CA THR A 675 18.17 -4.55 12.20
C THR A 675 18.80 -3.33 11.53
N THR A 676 17.99 -2.46 10.90
CA THR A 676 18.47 -1.18 10.37
C THR A 676 18.92 -0.28 11.51
N PRO A 677 20.08 0.41 11.40
CA PRO A 677 20.53 1.33 12.43
C PRO A 677 19.52 2.42 12.76
N ASP A 678 19.41 2.79 14.05
CA ASP A 678 18.48 3.84 14.49
C ASP A 678 18.75 5.20 13.86
N THR A 679 20.00 5.47 13.45
CA THR A 679 20.36 6.68 12.68
C THR A 679 19.65 6.77 11.33
N ILE A 680 19.07 5.69 10.82
CA ILE A 680 18.23 5.62 9.62
C ILE A 680 16.76 5.45 10.00
N ARG A 681 16.46 4.56 10.98
CA ARG A 681 15.09 4.32 11.44
C ARG A 681 14.44 5.56 12.11
N ARG A 682 15.27 6.41 12.73
CA ARG A 682 14.87 7.66 13.39
C ARG A 682 15.60 8.86 12.80
N GLY A 683 16.00 8.75 11.54
CA GLY A 683 16.90 9.72 10.92
C GLY A 683 16.21 10.80 10.10
N ALA A 684 14.90 10.76 9.93
CA ALA A 684 14.12 11.81 9.29
C ALA A 684 14.07 13.08 10.15
N ASP A 685 13.59 14.16 9.62
CA ASP A 685 13.55 15.49 10.29
C ASP A 685 12.58 15.54 11.48
N ASP A 686 11.58 14.65 11.50
CA ASP A 686 10.60 14.45 12.56
C ASP A 686 10.89 13.20 13.44
N GLU A 687 12.12 12.67 13.37
CA GLU A 687 12.52 11.42 14.05
C GLU A 687 11.78 10.16 13.53
N GLY A 688 11.16 10.23 12.35
CA GLY A 688 10.60 9.12 11.62
C GLY A 688 11.62 8.28 10.88
N GLU A 689 11.15 7.23 10.19
CA GLU A 689 11.97 6.43 9.28
C GLU A 689 12.32 7.24 8.03
N MET A 690 13.53 7.07 7.51
CA MET A 690 13.85 7.58 6.18
C MET A 690 13.22 6.69 5.10
N GLY A 691 12.80 7.26 3.97
CA GLY A 691 12.31 6.53 2.80
C GLY A 691 10.79 6.38 2.76
N ALA A 692 10.28 5.58 1.84
CA ALA A 692 8.85 5.38 1.61
C ALA A 692 8.09 4.78 2.81
N THR A 693 8.78 4.23 3.80
CA THR A 693 8.20 3.77 5.06
C THR A 693 7.94 4.89 6.06
N HIS A 694 8.37 6.13 5.76
CA HIS A 694 8.16 7.30 6.61
C HIS A 694 6.68 7.48 7.00
N LEU A 695 5.78 7.32 6.04
CA LEU A 695 4.33 7.45 6.23
C LEU A 695 3.73 6.47 7.27
N LEU A 696 4.46 5.43 7.68
CA LEU A 696 4.03 4.49 8.71
C LEU A 696 4.25 5.01 10.14
N PHE A 697 5.12 6.01 10.31
CA PHE A 697 5.48 6.56 11.62
C PHE A 697 5.88 5.49 12.66
N THR A 698 6.54 4.41 12.23
CA THR A 698 6.90 3.26 13.06
C THR A 698 7.60 3.64 14.37
N PRO A 699 8.66 4.49 14.38
CA PRO A 699 9.38 4.83 15.62
C PRO A 699 8.50 5.60 16.61
N ARG A 700 7.55 6.41 16.10
CA ARG A 700 6.63 7.15 16.94
C ARG A 700 5.62 6.21 17.60
N ARG A 701 5.01 5.32 16.82
CA ARG A 701 4.09 4.29 17.36
C ARG A 701 4.76 3.41 18.41
N GLU A 702 6.04 3.04 18.19
CA GLU A 702 6.85 2.34 19.20
C GLU A 702 7.00 3.16 20.50
N SER A 703 7.37 4.44 20.37
CA SER A 703 7.56 5.32 21.53
C SER A 703 6.26 5.56 22.29
N ASP A 704 5.15 5.77 21.58
CA ASP A 704 3.84 5.97 22.17
C ASP A 704 3.38 4.73 22.94
N LEU A 705 3.57 3.55 22.35
CA LEU A 705 3.24 2.29 23.03
C LEU A 705 4.10 2.06 24.27
N LEU A 706 5.41 2.37 24.23
CA LEU A 706 6.28 2.28 25.41
C LEU A 706 5.80 3.18 26.55
N LEU A 707 5.45 4.44 26.23
CA LEU A 707 4.94 5.38 27.24
C LEU A 707 3.61 4.90 27.85
N ARG A 708 2.74 4.29 27.05
CA ARG A 708 1.51 3.71 27.58
C ARG A 708 1.73 2.45 28.42
N LEU A 709 2.69 1.63 28.06
CA LEU A 709 3.04 0.44 28.84
C LEU A 709 3.55 0.81 30.22
N ASP A 710 4.29 1.90 30.39
CA ASP A 710 4.69 2.39 31.72
C ASP A 710 3.48 2.66 32.62
N GLU A 711 2.35 3.09 32.04
CA GLU A 711 1.11 3.30 32.80
C GLU A 711 0.36 2.00 33.09
N TYR A 712 0.28 1.07 32.10
CA TYR A 712 -0.66 -0.07 32.15
C TYR A 712 -0.01 -1.42 32.43
N LEU A 713 1.33 -1.56 32.35
CA LEU A 713 2.02 -2.79 32.68
C LEU A 713 2.02 -3.00 34.22
N ARG A 714 1.94 -4.26 34.66
CA ARG A 714 2.08 -4.57 36.09
C ARG A 714 3.51 -4.34 36.55
N PHE A 715 3.65 -3.90 37.81
CA PHE A 715 4.96 -3.81 38.43
C PHE A 715 5.68 -5.16 38.43
N GLY A 716 6.94 -5.15 38.02
CA GLY A 716 7.79 -6.34 37.95
C GLY A 716 7.67 -7.13 36.63
N LEU A 717 6.82 -6.71 35.66
CA LEU A 717 6.81 -7.25 34.32
C LEU A 717 7.63 -6.37 33.35
N GLU A 718 8.20 -7.01 32.35
CA GLU A 718 8.96 -6.37 31.27
C GLU A 718 8.31 -6.70 29.94
N ALA A 719 8.02 -5.68 29.12
CA ALA A 719 7.44 -5.87 27.79
C ALA A 719 8.49 -5.74 26.69
N GLY A 720 8.36 -6.58 25.67
CA GLY A 720 9.17 -6.48 24.45
C GLY A 720 8.30 -6.54 23.19
N PHE A 721 8.69 -5.81 22.14
CA PHE A 721 7.99 -5.79 20.86
C PHE A 721 8.59 -6.75 19.87
N PHE A 722 7.74 -7.49 19.19
CA PHE A 722 8.10 -8.43 18.14
C PHE A 722 7.29 -8.12 16.88
N TYR A 723 7.98 -7.85 15.78
CA TYR A 723 7.31 -7.65 14.51
C TYR A 723 7.10 -9.01 13.82
N ALA A 724 5.84 -9.32 13.54
CA ALA A 724 5.41 -10.45 12.75
C ALA A 724 5.05 -9.95 11.35
N THR A 725 5.85 -10.27 10.33
CA THR A 725 5.68 -9.87 8.93
C THR A 725 5.90 -11.05 7.99
#